data_974b3f65ce32af445c04c956e8c5f594
#
_entry.id   974b3f65ce32af445c04c956e8c5f594
#
_cell.length_a   1.000
_cell.length_b   1.000
_cell.length_c   1.000
_cell.angle_alpha   90.00
_cell.angle_beta   90.00
_cell.angle_gamma   90.00
#
_symmetry.space_group_name_H-M   'P 1'
#
loop_
_entity.id
_entity.type
_entity.pdbx_description
1 polymer ?
#
loop_
_entity_poly.entity_id
_entity_poly.type
_entity_poly.pdbx_seq_one_letter_code
_entity_poly.pdbx_strand_id
1 'polypeptide(L)'
;MADARSVPGEASIARDKTRSGARRREIQHRPSRFRLARSFGGLLAAVALAVAPTPAAIAAPADDTSVVNDVAAAVNTFIGTKDEGNTFPGASAPFGMTQVSPIGSHYAGWRYDDPTIKGFGHFFLSGAGCWEQGGQISVLPTTGTVARGGDFDTARPGTFDHNNYAARYTHDGELGQAGYYRTRLTSYGGIDVETTAATRTGAERYTFGESPAANIFVNVGQANDKHRVTASSITVVDEHTLEGAVETKSFCGGTRYTTWFTMRFDRPFAAFGTWDPSGGEPGRRSTSGGAGLRGAWVSFDTTGENPRSVTALTAISHVDAEGARRNLAAEGMRHDELLSFYEIRERTQNAWRSELERVQVGGGTRDDEVVFYTALYHVLLQPLTGNDVDGRYRGFDDQLHRVDDWTYYEFFSLWDTYRTHNQLLAMLQPARARDIARSVLTIHEQGGWLPRWAYANFETNVMTGDPVTPFLVDLWRFGALDGREEQAYSALRRNATEVPPEQSPFSGRSGNPTYLEKGFVHYDPNFRKKGMDVDPAHGGSATLEYALADCALSVMAGGLGEHDDARIFRERGNNWRNLWDDTVADRGFTGFPRPRNADGSWYTPPTGKYSPSSDKGFHEGTAWQYQWLVQQNVPGLVEAMGGVDETARRLDAFFAYDKLVADHVAAPRKEWVVGPYDYYNQYRYNPNNEPDLHAPWMYALIGQPWKTSTVVRAAQTLFTNGAGGVTGNDDLGTMSAWYVFSALGMYPAVPGTGQFVLHAPRFEKVVVELANGGRLVIEAPGADGRRLQYVSGLKLGKADRDKVWVSWAQLRSGQTLSVTLSDSPPEDGWGTAPGAAPASPCAAGEQAAISEE
;
A
#
# COMPACT_ATOMS: atom_id res chain seq x y z
N MET A 1 -9.08 43.89 19.94
CA MET A 1 -8.36 43.57 21.19
C MET A 1 -8.16 42.07 21.17
N ALA A 2 -7.12 41.65 20.59
CA ALA A 2 -5.89 41.07 21.09
C ALA A 2 -6.10 39.85 21.97
N ASP A 3 -5.81 38.66 21.41
CA ASP A 3 -4.59 37.98 21.79
C ASP A 3 -4.22 36.89 20.81
N ALA A 4 -3.10 37.10 20.15
CA ALA A 4 -2.42 36.12 19.32
C ALA A 4 -1.47 35.33 20.22
N ARG A 5 -1.57 33.98 20.23
CA ARG A 5 -0.52 33.12 20.77
C ARG A 5 0.08 32.28 19.68
N SER A 6 1.30 32.59 19.39
CA SER A 6 2.27 31.98 18.50
C SER A 6 2.49 30.50 18.77
N VAL A 7 2.56 29.72 17.67
CA VAL A 7 3.09 28.37 17.62
C VAL A 7 4.62 28.45 17.60
N PRO A 8 5.36 27.65 18.39
CA PRO A 8 6.82 27.62 18.36
C PRO A 8 7.34 26.90 17.10
N GLY A 9 8.34 27.51 16.49
CA GLY A 9 9.00 27.03 15.29
C GLY A 9 9.87 25.80 15.53
N GLU A 10 10.19 25.18 14.42
CA GLU A 10 11.10 24.08 14.22
C GLU A 10 12.48 24.31 14.85
N ALA A 11 12.94 23.34 15.63
CA ALA A 11 14.31 23.29 16.12
C ALA A 11 15.20 22.58 15.09
N SER A 12 15.98 23.36 14.34
CA SER A 12 17.11 22.90 13.54
C SER A 12 18.20 22.35 14.45
N ILE A 13 18.50 21.05 14.29
CA ILE A 13 19.65 20.41 14.96
C ILE A 13 20.90 20.66 14.12
N ALA A 14 21.71 21.65 14.54
CA ALA A 14 23.06 21.87 14.04
C ALA A 14 23.98 20.74 14.52
N ARG A 15 24.62 20.02 13.58
CA ARG A 15 25.68 19.06 13.87
C ARG A 15 26.97 19.80 14.23
N ASP A 16 27.35 19.69 15.45
CA ASP A 16 28.67 20.11 15.95
C ASP A 16 29.71 19.01 15.66
N LYS A 17 30.76 19.38 14.92
CA LYS A 17 31.90 18.53 14.61
C LYS A 17 32.97 18.75 15.67
N THR A 18 33.11 17.87 16.62
CA THR A 18 34.33 17.79 17.41
C THR A 18 35.11 16.54 17.10
N ARG A 19 36.31 16.75 16.61
CA ARG A 19 37.35 15.74 16.43
C ARG A 19 37.83 15.22 17.78
N SER A 20 37.88 13.87 17.93
CA SER A 20 38.88 13.29 18.85
C SER A 20 39.45 12.04 18.22
N GLY A 21 40.78 12.07 18.04
CA GLY A 21 41.50 10.94 17.51
C GLY A 21 41.72 9.85 18.57
N ALA A 22 41.57 8.62 18.17
CA ALA A 22 42.03 7.47 18.96
C ALA A 22 42.73 6.46 18.02
N ARG A 23 43.91 6.08 18.48
CA ARG A 23 44.95 5.28 17.83
C ARG A 23 44.48 3.88 17.48
N ARG A 24 44.87 3.44 16.27
CA ARG A 24 44.89 2.03 15.87
C ARG A 24 45.84 1.22 16.78
N ARG A 25 45.41 0.08 17.26
CA ARG A 25 46.27 -1.06 17.63
C ARG A 25 45.95 -2.21 16.69
N GLU A 26 46.94 -2.54 15.89
CA GLU A 26 47.00 -3.78 15.15
C GLU A 26 47.18 -4.95 16.12
N ILE A 27 46.39 -5.99 15.94
CA ILE A 27 46.66 -7.33 16.51
C ILE A 27 46.77 -8.29 15.35
N GLN A 28 48.02 -8.73 15.13
CA GLN A 28 48.36 -9.83 14.23
C GLN A 28 47.97 -11.17 14.90
N HIS A 29 47.26 -12.01 14.20
CA HIS A 29 47.17 -13.43 14.52
C HIS A 29 47.73 -14.26 13.39
N ARG A 30 48.80 -15.01 13.72
CA ARG A 30 49.46 -16.05 12.91
C ARG A 30 48.62 -17.36 12.96
N PRO A 31 48.65 -18.17 11.90
CA PRO A 31 47.99 -19.48 11.89
C PRO A 31 48.89 -20.57 12.46
N SER A 32 48.32 -21.42 13.32
CA SER A 32 48.99 -22.67 13.76
C SER A 32 48.50 -23.85 12.93
N ARG A 33 49.48 -24.51 12.31
CA ARG A 33 49.29 -25.82 11.67
C ARG A 33 49.34 -26.92 12.74
N PHE A 34 48.46 -27.90 12.66
CA PHE A 34 48.68 -29.20 13.29
C PHE A 34 48.51 -30.32 12.27
N ARG A 35 49.48 -31.29 12.43
CA ARG A 35 49.76 -32.42 11.54
C ARG A 35 48.94 -33.65 11.92
N LEU A 36 48.76 -34.52 10.91
CA LEU A 36 48.33 -35.90 10.93
C LEU A 36 48.93 -36.80 12.03
N ALA A 37 48.09 -37.74 12.48
CA ALA A 37 48.59 -39.06 12.90
C ALA A 37 47.68 -40.16 12.33
N ARG A 38 48.32 -41.18 11.72
CA ARG A 38 47.75 -42.41 11.18
C ARG A 38 47.78 -43.49 12.27
N SER A 39 46.84 -44.43 12.24
CA SER A 39 47.08 -45.88 12.45
C SER A 39 45.79 -46.69 12.18
N PHE A 40 45.86 -47.61 11.23
CA PHE A 40 45.74 -49.09 11.25
C PHE A 40 44.56 -49.62 12.11
N GLY A 41 43.67 -50.49 11.67
CA GLY A 41 43.72 -51.61 10.77
C GLY A 41 42.52 -52.50 11.13
N GLY A 42 42.02 -53.32 10.19
CA GLY A 42 41.01 -54.37 10.47
C GLY A 42 40.29 -54.83 9.18
N LEU A 43 40.81 -55.94 8.67
CA LEU A 43 40.30 -56.73 7.54
C LEU A 43 38.98 -57.43 7.96
N LEU A 44 37.98 -57.52 7.05
CA LEU A 44 37.14 -58.71 6.87
C LEU A 44 36.40 -58.71 5.52
N ALA A 45 36.33 -59.84 4.95
CA ALA A 45 36.14 -60.34 3.64
C ALA A 45 34.94 -59.84 2.80
N ALA A 46 35.21 -59.82 1.49
CA ALA A 46 34.27 -59.59 0.40
C ALA A 46 33.41 -60.81 0.10
N VAL A 47 32.14 -60.59 -0.24
CA VAL A 47 31.36 -61.45 -1.13
C VAL A 47 30.91 -60.55 -2.29
N ALA A 48 31.49 -60.83 -3.48
CA ALA A 48 31.14 -60.18 -4.68
C ALA A 48 29.85 -60.82 -5.29
N LEU A 49 28.76 -60.05 -5.35
CA LEU A 49 27.65 -60.31 -6.28
C LEU A 49 27.83 -59.32 -7.47
N ALA A 50 28.12 -59.91 -8.62
CA ALA A 50 28.12 -59.14 -9.89
C ALA A 50 26.70 -58.75 -10.25
N VAL A 51 26.41 -57.44 -10.17
CA VAL A 51 25.23 -56.84 -10.80
C VAL A 51 25.70 -56.13 -12.07
N ALA A 52 25.12 -56.53 -13.18
CA ALA A 52 25.35 -55.92 -14.48
C ALA A 52 24.91 -54.45 -14.43
N PRO A 53 25.58 -53.53 -15.14
CA PRO A 53 25.18 -52.12 -15.20
C PRO A 53 23.89 -52.02 -16.03
N THR A 54 22.79 -51.59 -15.40
CA THR A 54 21.64 -51.04 -16.10
C THR A 54 22.10 -49.72 -16.76
N PRO A 55 21.70 -49.45 -18.04
CA PRO A 55 22.00 -48.16 -18.63
C PRO A 55 21.35 -47.07 -17.80
N ALA A 56 22.18 -46.10 -17.39
CA ALA A 56 21.71 -44.89 -16.75
C ALA A 56 20.66 -44.24 -17.69
N ALA A 57 19.41 -44.22 -17.24
CA ALA A 57 18.42 -43.35 -17.85
C ALA A 57 18.98 -41.93 -17.69
N ILE A 58 19.23 -41.28 -18.79
CA ILE A 58 19.46 -39.83 -18.83
C ILE A 58 18.18 -39.24 -18.25
N ALA A 59 18.25 -38.73 -17.02
CA ALA A 59 17.17 -37.94 -16.44
C ALA A 59 16.96 -36.77 -17.41
N ALA A 60 15.76 -36.66 -17.95
CA ALA A 60 15.34 -35.46 -18.61
C ALA A 60 15.58 -34.30 -17.65
N PRO A 61 16.01 -33.12 -18.12
CA PRO A 61 16.09 -31.95 -17.26
C PRO A 61 14.74 -31.79 -16.59
N ALA A 62 14.76 -31.73 -15.28
CA ALA A 62 13.57 -31.45 -14.50
C ALA A 62 13.02 -30.10 -15.05
N ASP A 63 11.77 -30.13 -15.43
CA ASP A 63 11.03 -28.94 -15.83
C ASP A 63 10.86 -28.10 -14.54
N ASP A 64 11.88 -27.27 -14.22
CA ASP A 64 11.96 -26.48 -12.98
C ASP A 64 11.08 -25.21 -13.05
N THR A 65 10.12 -25.21 -13.98
CA THR A 65 9.08 -24.18 -14.12
C THR A 65 7.80 -24.56 -13.34
N SER A 66 7.92 -25.40 -12.30
CA SER A 66 6.80 -25.71 -11.41
C SER A 66 6.36 -24.43 -10.70
N VAL A 67 5.06 -24.13 -10.75
CA VAL A 67 4.45 -23.03 -10.00
C VAL A 67 4.49 -23.31 -8.49
N VAL A 68 4.45 -22.25 -7.68
CA VAL A 68 4.48 -22.35 -6.21
C VAL A 68 3.29 -23.14 -5.69
N ASN A 69 3.55 -24.18 -4.89
CA ASN A 69 2.51 -25.10 -4.41
C ASN A 69 1.68 -24.56 -3.23
N ASP A 70 2.23 -23.69 -2.38
CA ASP A 70 1.52 -23.05 -1.25
C ASP A 70 1.82 -21.55 -1.24
N VAL A 71 1.01 -20.81 -1.94
CA VAL A 71 1.15 -19.38 -2.12
C VAL A 71 0.90 -18.59 -0.83
N ALA A 72 0.03 -19.07 0.06
CA ALA A 72 -0.24 -18.40 1.32
C ALA A 72 0.94 -18.53 2.30
N ALA A 73 1.65 -19.65 2.25
CA ALA A 73 2.89 -19.86 3.01
C ALA A 73 4.09 -19.10 2.42
N ALA A 74 3.97 -18.58 1.20
CA ALA A 74 4.98 -17.73 0.60
C ALA A 74 4.89 -16.28 1.10
N VAL A 75 3.78 -15.85 1.69
CA VAL A 75 3.62 -14.49 2.22
C VAL A 75 4.44 -14.30 3.50
N ASN A 76 5.24 -13.23 3.53
CA ASN A 76 6.00 -12.76 4.68
C ASN A 76 5.49 -11.37 5.09
N THR A 77 4.58 -11.30 6.06
CA THR A 77 3.95 -10.04 6.48
C THR A 77 4.90 -9.08 7.21
N PHE A 78 6.15 -9.47 7.46
CA PHE A 78 7.15 -8.53 7.98
C PHE A 78 7.72 -7.60 6.92
N ILE A 79 7.58 -7.90 5.62
CA ILE A 79 8.04 -7.02 4.54
C ILE A 79 7.30 -5.68 4.63
N GLY A 80 8.05 -4.58 4.71
CA GLY A 80 7.52 -3.21 4.85
C GLY A 80 7.27 -2.75 6.29
N THR A 81 7.54 -3.59 7.32
CA THR A 81 7.34 -3.21 8.73
C THR A 81 8.52 -2.42 9.32
N LYS A 82 9.57 -2.20 8.54
CA LYS A 82 10.73 -1.39 8.91
C LYS A 82 10.91 -0.25 7.90
N ASP A 83 11.63 0.78 8.31
CA ASP A 83 11.88 1.98 7.52
C ASP A 83 10.55 2.69 7.18
N GLU A 84 10.27 2.97 5.90
CA GLU A 84 9.10 3.78 5.50
C GLU A 84 7.93 2.97 4.90
N GLY A 85 7.99 1.63 4.89
CA GLY A 85 6.93 0.81 4.27
C GLY A 85 5.56 0.90 4.94
N ASN A 86 5.53 1.18 6.25
CA ASN A 86 4.32 1.40 7.07
C ASN A 86 3.27 0.27 7.01
N THR A 87 3.70 -0.93 6.67
CA THR A 87 2.84 -2.12 6.72
C THR A 87 2.73 -2.67 8.14
N PHE A 88 1.81 -3.57 8.37
CA PHE A 88 1.64 -4.24 9.66
C PHE A 88 1.80 -5.77 9.52
N PRO A 89 2.40 -6.46 10.50
CA PRO A 89 2.68 -7.90 10.40
C PRO A 89 1.50 -8.79 10.81
N GLY A 90 0.47 -8.22 11.42
CA GLY A 90 -0.64 -8.94 12.02
C GLY A 90 -1.60 -9.56 11.00
N ALA A 91 -2.55 -10.32 11.49
CA ALA A 91 -3.49 -11.05 10.67
C ALA A 91 -4.65 -10.20 10.16
N SER A 92 -5.05 -10.42 8.92
CA SER A 92 -6.23 -9.88 8.26
C SER A 92 -6.85 -10.90 7.32
N ALA A 93 -8.15 -10.81 7.05
CA ALA A 93 -8.77 -11.44 5.87
C ALA A 93 -8.53 -10.58 4.62
N PRO A 94 -8.68 -11.12 3.39
CA PRO A 94 -8.70 -10.28 2.19
C PRO A 94 -9.76 -9.17 2.30
N PHE A 95 -9.36 -7.91 2.11
CA PHE A 95 -10.23 -6.73 2.24
C PHE A 95 -10.98 -6.63 3.58
N GLY A 96 -10.40 -7.17 4.66
CA GLY A 96 -11.05 -7.26 5.96
C GLY A 96 -11.27 -5.90 6.62
N MET A 97 -12.44 -5.72 7.27
CA MET A 97 -12.73 -4.55 8.12
C MET A 97 -11.82 -4.52 9.34
N THR A 98 -11.46 -5.69 9.89
CA THR A 98 -10.60 -5.82 11.07
C THR A 98 -9.26 -6.46 10.74
N GLN A 99 -8.21 -5.99 11.42
CA GLN A 99 -6.86 -6.53 11.41
C GLN A 99 -6.41 -6.68 12.86
N VAL A 100 -5.76 -7.80 13.21
CA VAL A 100 -5.23 -8.00 14.56
C VAL A 100 -3.71 -7.97 14.50
N SER A 101 -3.12 -6.85 14.92
CA SER A 101 -1.69 -6.60 14.75
C SER A 101 -1.06 -5.98 16.02
N PRO A 102 0.24 -6.24 16.28
CA PRO A 102 0.93 -5.60 17.39
C PRO A 102 1.01 -4.07 17.23
N ILE A 103 0.99 -3.38 18.37
CA ILE A 103 1.21 -1.95 18.52
C ILE A 103 2.60 -1.72 19.11
N GLY A 104 3.37 -0.83 18.49
CA GLY A 104 4.70 -0.48 18.94
C GLY A 104 4.87 1.01 19.23
N SER A 105 6.00 1.55 18.81
CA SER A 105 6.39 2.94 19.06
C SER A 105 6.03 3.91 17.94
N HIS A 106 5.53 3.42 16.81
CA HIS A 106 5.31 4.22 15.61
C HIS A 106 3.83 4.58 15.41
N TYR A 107 3.56 5.65 14.66
CA TYR A 107 2.19 6.08 14.33
C TYR A 107 1.44 5.09 13.42
N ALA A 108 2.16 4.33 12.60
CA ALA A 108 1.59 3.27 11.77
C ALA A 108 1.44 1.93 12.52
N GLY A 109 1.84 1.87 13.79
CA GLY A 109 1.75 0.71 14.63
C GLY A 109 3.10 0.19 15.11
N TRP A 110 3.34 -1.10 14.93
CA TRP A 110 4.57 -1.76 15.33
C TRP A 110 5.64 -1.65 14.22
N ARG A 111 6.89 -1.47 14.65
CA ARG A 111 8.07 -1.54 13.78
C ARG A 111 8.89 -2.77 14.12
N TYR A 112 9.51 -3.39 13.13
CA TYR A 112 10.33 -4.59 13.31
C TYR A 112 11.42 -4.45 14.37
N ASP A 113 12.00 -3.25 14.52
CA ASP A 113 13.04 -2.97 15.52
C ASP A 113 12.48 -2.53 16.90
N ASP A 114 11.16 -2.56 17.11
CA ASP A 114 10.57 -2.20 18.40
C ASP A 114 10.94 -3.24 19.47
N PRO A 115 11.41 -2.81 20.65
CA PRO A 115 11.81 -3.75 21.70
C PRO A 115 10.65 -4.30 22.51
N THR A 116 9.44 -3.76 22.33
CA THR A 116 8.24 -4.10 23.10
C THR A 116 6.99 -4.04 22.25
N ILE A 117 6.00 -4.83 22.66
CA ILE A 117 4.62 -4.76 22.15
C ILE A 117 3.75 -4.15 23.24
N LYS A 118 3.01 -3.07 22.91
CA LYS A 118 2.10 -2.36 23.81
C LYS A 118 0.71 -2.98 23.89
N GLY A 119 0.39 -3.82 22.92
CA GLY A 119 -0.86 -4.58 22.76
C GLY A 119 -1.07 -5.00 21.33
N PHE A 120 -2.19 -5.66 21.07
CA PHE A 120 -2.66 -6.06 19.74
C PHE A 120 -3.91 -5.25 19.43
N GLY A 121 -3.85 -4.37 18.46
CA GLY A 121 -4.97 -3.53 18.04
C GLY A 121 -5.83 -4.24 16.99
N HIS A 122 -7.08 -3.77 16.80
CA HIS A 122 -8.06 -4.39 15.92
C HIS A 122 -8.40 -3.59 14.66
N PHE A 123 -7.63 -2.57 14.34
CA PHE A 123 -7.79 -1.80 13.12
C PHE A 123 -6.46 -1.19 12.69
N PHE A 124 -6.10 -1.40 11.41
CA PHE A 124 -4.89 -0.84 10.78
C PHE A 124 -5.13 -0.53 9.32
N LEU A 125 -4.39 0.43 8.78
CA LEU A 125 -4.23 0.66 7.35
C LEU A 125 -2.80 0.24 6.95
N SER A 126 -2.65 -0.49 5.86
CA SER A 126 -1.34 -0.90 5.37
C SER A 126 -0.75 0.18 4.47
N GLY A 127 0.42 0.68 4.86
CA GLY A 127 1.10 1.67 4.06
C GLY A 127 0.41 3.02 4.01
N ALA A 128 -0.21 3.49 5.09
CA ALA A 128 -0.73 4.85 5.12
C ALA A 128 0.28 5.77 5.81
N GLY A 129 0.71 6.82 5.13
CA GLY A 129 1.79 7.69 5.56
C GLY A 129 1.41 8.79 6.55
N CYS A 130 0.13 8.97 6.85
CA CYS A 130 -0.30 10.03 7.74
C CYS A 130 -0.41 9.58 9.19
N TRP A 131 -0.25 10.53 10.11
CA TRP A 131 -0.35 10.29 11.54
C TRP A 131 -1.80 10.04 11.96
N GLU A 132 -1.98 9.56 13.20
CA GLU A 132 -3.31 9.35 13.79
C GLU A 132 -4.10 8.20 13.11
N GLN A 133 -3.47 7.06 12.86
CA GLN A 133 -4.14 5.90 12.26
C GLN A 133 -4.08 4.66 13.14
N GLY A 134 -5.23 4.01 13.34
CA GLY A 134 -5.36 2.63 13.80
C GLY A 134 -4.86 2.31 15.20
N GLY A 135 -4.87 1.01 15.50
CA GLY A 135 -4.39 0.46 16.76
C GLY A 135 -5.38 0.56 17.93
N GLN A 136 -6.64 1.00 17.69
CA GLN A 136 -7.67 1.04 18.73
C GLN A 136 -8.11 -0.37 19.14
N ILE A 137 -8.74 -0.46 20.32
CA ILE A 137 -9.16 -1.71 20.96
C ILE A 137 -7.94 -2.61 21.14
N SER A 138 -6.99 -2.11 21.92
CA SER A 138 -5.69 -2.77 22.11
C SER A 138 -5.76 -3.79 23.23
N VAL A 139 -5.32 -5.02 22.97
CA VAL A 139 -5.38 -6.14 23.93
C VAL A 139 -3.97 -6.60 24.26
N LEU A 140 -3.65 -6.75 25.56
CA LEU A 140 -2.37 -7.32 25.98
C LEU A 140 -2.57 -8.36 27.10
N PRO A 141 -2.08 -9.61 26.91
CA PRO A 141 -2.05 -10.60 27.97
C PRO A 141 -0.92 -10.28 28.98
N THR A 142 -1.23 -10.41 30.28
CA THR A 142 -0.28 -10.21 31.39
C THR A 142 -0.49 -11.27 32.46
N THR A 143 0.40 -11.37 33.43
CA THR A 143 0.20 -12.15 34.66
C THR A 143 0.51 -11.30 35.88
N GLY A 144 -0.14 -11.62 36.99
CA GLY A 144 0.06 -10.93 38.25
C GLY A 144 -1.24 -10.34 38.81
N THR A 145 -1.24 -10.00 40.08
CA THR A 145 -2.43 -9.55 40.79
C THR A 145 -2.82 -8.12 40.37
N VAL A 146 -4.03 -7.96 39.89
CA VAL A 146 -4.62 -6.65 39.62
C VAL A 146 -5.46 -6.22 40.82
N ALA A 147 -4.82 -5.58 41.79
CA ALA A 147 -5.44 -5.11 43.00
C ALA A 147 -4.60 -4.03 43.67
N ARG A 148 -5.16 -3.36 44.68
CA ARG A 148 -4.43 -2.40 45.45
C ARG A 148 -3.24 -3.06 46.17
N GLY A 149 -2.04 -2.59 45.93
CA GLY A 149 -0.82 -3.21 46.46
C GLY A 149 -0.38 -4.49 45.73
N GLY A 150 -0.99 -4.84 44.57
CA GLY A 150 -0.57 -5.94 43.69
C GLY A 150 0.47 -5.53 42.67
N ASP A 151 0.78 -6.42 41.73
CA ASP A 151 1.71 -6.14 40.63
C ASP A 151 1.24 -4.99 39.73
N PHE A 152 -0.08 -4.91 39.56
CA PHE A 152 -0.78 -3.80 38.90
C PHE A 152 -1.60 -3.05 39.95
N ASP A 153 -0.95 -2.20 40.72
CA ASP A 153 -1.58 -1.43 41.83
C ASP A 153 -2.57 -0.42 41.25
N THR A 154 -3.84 -0.65 41.47
CA THR A 154 -4.93 0.19 40.99
C THR A 154 -4.90 1.62 41.53
N ALA A 155 -4.19 1.85 42.62
CA ALA A 155 -4.00 3.18 43.20
C ALA A 155 -2.79 3.94 42.68
N ARG A 156 -1.91 3.26 41.89
CA ARG A 156 -0.71 3.88 41.30
C ARG A 156 -1.05 4.62 40.02
N PRO A 157 -0.80 5.94 39.95
CA PRO A 157 -1.00 6.68 38.70
C PRO A 157 -0.21 6.07 37.53
N GLY A 158 -0.85 5.95 36.34
CA GLY A 158 -0.23 5.49 35.11
C GLY A 158 -0.01 3.96 35.02
N THR A 159 -0.42 3.16 35.99
CA THR A 159 -0.31 1.70 35.93
C THR A 159 -0.92 1.12 34.65
N PHE A 160 -2.05 1.64 34.21
CA PHE A 160 -2.79 1.21 33.03
C PHE A 160 -2.44 2.00 31.73
N ASP A 161 -1.37 2.77 31.74
CA ASP A 161 -0.79 3.29 30.49
C ASP A 161 -0.08 2.14 29.76
N HIS A 162 -0.42 1.92 28.47
CA HIS A 162 0.17 0.84 27.69
C HIS A 162 1.70 0.92 27.57
N ASN A 163 2.28 2.11 27.73
CA ASN A 163 3.74 2.28 27.77
C ASN A 163 4.35 1.66 29.04
N ASN A 164 3.60 1.59 30.14
CA ASN A 164 4.07 1.07 31.42
C ASN A 164 3.92 -0.45 31.53
N TYR A 165 2.91 -1.05 30.88
CA TYR A 165 2.73 -2.50 30.88
C TYR A 165 3.16 -3.18 29.59
N ALA A 166 3.76 -2.47 28.63
CA ALA A 166 4.26 -3.03 27.38
C ALA A 166 5.14 -4.27 27.61
N ALA A 167 4.92 -5.32 26.84
CA ALA A 167 5.61 -6.59 27.00
C ALA A 167 6.86 -6.65 26.11
N ARG A 168 7.97 -7.16 26.67
CA ARG A 168 9.14 -7.54 25.86
C ARG A 168 8.84 -8.81 25.09
N TYR A 169 9.45 -8.95 23.94
CA TYR A 169 9.34 -10.13 23.07
C TYR A 169 10.67 -10.38 22.35
N THR A 170 10.74 -11.43 21.56
CA THR A 170 11.86 -11.73 20.66
C THR A 170 11.32 -12.20 19.31
N HIS A 171 12.13 -12.03 18.27
CA HIS A 171 11.78 -12.57 16.94
C HIS A 171 11.98 -14.09 16.84
N ASP A 172 12.54 -14.74 17.89
CA ASP A 172 12.70 -16.19 17.92
C ASP A 172 11.34 -16.89 17.91
N GLY A 173 11.04 -17.58 16.80
CA GLY A 173 9.76 -18.25 16.62
C GLY A 173 8.59 -17.33 16.28
N GLU A 174 8.83 -16.03 16.05
CA GLU A 174 7.84 -15.13 15.50
C GLU A 174 7.51 -15.53 14.05
N LEU A 175 6.24 -15.43 13.67
CA LEU A 175 5.78 -15.82 12.35
C LEU A 175 4.66 -14.89 11.90
N GLY A 176 4.81 -14.33 10.70
CA GLY A 176 3.79 -13.55 10.01
C GLY A 176 3.52 -14.16 8.63
N GLN A 177 2.28 -14.58 8.39
CA GLN A 177 1.81 -15.17 7.14
C GLN A 177 0.43 -14.61 6.77
N ALA A 178 -0.03 -14.85 5.56
CA ALA A 178 -1.37 -14.46 5.16
C ALA A 178 -2.43 -14.99 6.14
N GLY A 179 -3.11 -14.08 6.82
CA GLY A 179 -4.19 -14.40 7.78
C GLY A 179 -3.75 -14.99 9.11
N TYR A 180 -2.46 -14.98 9.43
CA TYR A 180 -1.95 -15.53 10.70
C TYR A 180 -0.70 -14.82 11.18
N TYR A 181 -0.66 -14.50 12.47
CA TYR A 181 0.54 -14.00 13.15
C TYR A 181 0.71 -14.70 14.49
N ARG A 182 1.95 -14.93 14.91
CA ARG A 182 2.27 -15.39 16.25
C ARG A 182 3.57 -14.76 16.75
N THR A 183 3.64 -14.57 18.07
CA THR A 183 4.86 -14.15 18.78
C THR A 183 4.88 -14.71 20.20
N ARG A 184 6.05 -14.66 20.83
CA ARG A 184 6.22 -15.01 22.25
C ARG A 184 6.63 -13.77 23.02
N LEU A 185 5.76 -13.31 23.92
CA LEU A 185 6.09 -12.30 24.91
C LEU A 185 6.99 -12.91 25.96
N THR A 186 8.15 -12.27 26.23
CA THR A 186 9.11 -12.75 27.23
C THR A 186 8.85 -12.13 28.62
N SER A 187 8.05 -11.09 28.70
CA SER A 187 7.49 -10.53 29.96
C SER A 187 6.42 -11.46 30.53
N TYR A 188 6.03 -11.22 31.78
CA TYR A 188 4.89 -11.87 32.43
C TYR A 188 4.96 -13.40 32.47
N GLY A 189 6.17 -13.94 32.63
CA GLY A 189 6.38 -15.40 32.72
C GLY A 189 6.45 -16.12 31.37
N GLY A 190 6.37 -15.41 30.29
CA GLY A 190 6.35 -15.96 28.92
C GLY A 190 4.95 -16.35 28.47
N ILE A 191 4.42 -15.63 27.48
CA ILE A 191 3.07 -15.86 26.95
C ILE A 191 3.16 -16.00 25.44
N ASP A 192 2.63 -17.09 24.90
CA ASP A 192 2.51 -17.25 23.45
C ASP A 192 1.22 -16.57 22.98
N VAL A 193 1.32 -15.74 21.96
CA VAL A 193 0.21 -15.02 21.35
C VAL A 193 0.09 -15.45 19.90
N GLU A 194 -1.10 -15.84 19.51
CA GLU A 194 -1.48 -16.17 18.14
C GLU A 194 -2.68 -15.30 17.73
N THR A 195 -2.65 -14.75 16.51
CA THR A 195 -3.78 -13.97 15.98
C THR A 195 -4.18 -14.42 14.58
N THR A 196 -5.47 -14.34 14.30
CA THR A 196 -6.08 -14.50 12.97
C THR A 196 -7.30 -13.59 12.87
N ALA A 197 -7.87 -13.41 11.67
CA ALA A 197 -9.04 -12.56 11.52
C ALA A 197 -9.92 -13.04 10.35
N ALA A 198 -11.22 -13.14 10.58
CA ALA A 198 -12.24 -13.10 9.53
C ALA A 198 -12.44 -11.66 9.04
N THR A 199 -13.44 -11.41 8.19
CA THR A 199 -13.63 -10.07 7.59
C THR A 199 -13.88 -8.98 8.64
N ARG A 200 -14.71 -9.26 9.68
CA ARG A 200 -15.11 -8.30 10.71
C ARG A 200 -14.79 -8.74 12.13
N THR A 201 -14.25 -9.96 12.26
CA THR A 201 -14.02 -10.58 13.56
C THR A 201 -12.56 -11.02 13.70
N GLY A 202 -11.80 -10.39 14.59
CA GLY A 202 -10.48 -10.81 15.01
C GLY A 202 -10.57 -12.00 15.99
N ALA A 203 -9.58 -12.88 15.94
CA ALA A 203 -9.44 -13.97 16.90
C ALA A 203 -8.01 -13.98 17.46
N GLU A 204 -7.91 -14.05 18.77
CA GLU A 204 -6.67 -14.03 19.51
C GLU A 204 -6.63 -15.23 20.44
N ARG A 205 -5.51 -15.92 20.49
CA ARG A 205 -5.26 -17.03 21.40
C ARG A 205 -4.02 -16.77 22.21
N TYR A 206 -4.17 -16.79 23.54
CA TYR A 206 -3.12 -16.56 24.51
C TYR A 206 -2.82 -17.85 25.28
N THR A 207 -1.57 -18.29 25.28
CA THR A 207 -1.14 -19.46 26.05
C THR A 207 -0.21 -19.01 27.17
N PHE A 208 -0.69 -19.11 28.38
CA PHE A 208 0.01 -18.71 29.61
C PHE A 208 0.83 -19.86 30.24
N GLY A 209 1.79 -19.49 31.08
CA GLY A 209 2.29 -20.38 32.12
C GLY A 209 1.25 -20.61 33.22
N GLU A 210 1.62 -21.30 34.27
CA GLU A 210 0.77 -21.41 35.45
C GLU A 210 0.68 -20.06 36.19
N SER A 211 -0.54 -19.59 36.36
CA SER A 211 -0.83 -18.33 37.06
C SER A 211 -2.23 -18.34 37.65
N PRO A 212 -2.42 -17.97 38.92
CA PRO A 212 -3.76 -17.78 39.47
C PRO A 212 -4.41 -16.46 38.97
N ALA A 213 -3.63 -15.62 38.26
CA ALA A 213 -4.06 -14.34 37.70
C ALA A 213 -3.41 -14.15 36.31
N ALA A 214 -3.85 -14.93 35.36
CA ALA A 214 -3.59 -14.71 33.93
C ALA A 214 -4.57 -13.68 33.43
N ASN A 215 -4.09 -12.48 33.11
CA ASN A 215 -4.96 -11.35 32.79
C ASN A 215 -4.95 -11.05 31.30
N ILE A 216 -6.06 -10.52 30.79
CA ILE A 216 -6.17 -9.86 29.50
C ILE A 216 -6.60 -8.43 29.73
N PHE A 217 -5.74 -7.48 29.37
CA PHE A 217 -6.01 -6.04 29.42
C PHE A 217 -6.60 -5.60 28.09
N VAL A 218 -7.76 -4.94 28.10
CA VAL A 218 -8.43 -4.37 26.95
C VAL A 218 -8.41 -2.85 27.09
N ASN A 219 -7.52 -2.20 26.36
CA ASN A 219 -7.33 -0.75 26.40
C ASN A 219 -8.16 -0.08 25.31
N VAL A 220 -9.07 0.79 25.69
CA VAL A 220 -9.92 1.57 24.80
C VAL A 220 -9.64 3.08 24.89
N GLY A 221 -8.65 3.48 25.70
CA GLY A 221 -8.25 4.87 25.88
C GLY A 221 -7.01 5.28 25.08
N GLN A 222 -6.31 4.31 24.50
CA GLN A 222 -5.07 4.51 23.74
C GLN A 222 -5.07 3.64 22.49
N ALA A 223 -4.27 4.03 21.49
CA ALA A 223 -4.10 3.38 20.20
C ALA A 223 -2.65 3.51 19.75
N ASN A 224 -2.35 3.45 18.43
CA ASN A 224 -1.01 3.71 17.90
C ASN A 224 -0.48 5.08 18.36
N ASP A 225 0.83 5.27 18.33
CA ASP A 225 1.43 6.56 18.70
C ASP A 225 0.81 7.69 17.85
N LYS A 226 0.54 8.82 18.51
CA LYS A 226 -0.16 9.99 17.96
C LYS A 226 -1.63 9.78 17.53
N HIS A 227 -2.16 8.57 17.54
CA HIS A 227 -3.59 8.37 17.29
C HIS A 227 -4.42 8.77 18.51
N ARG A 228 -5.37 9.68 18.31
CA ARG A 228 -6.11 10.31 19.41
C ARG A 228 -7.46 9.66 19.62
N VAL A 229 -7.58 8.91 20.71
CA VAL A 229 -8.88 8.53 21.25
C VAL A 229 -9.53 9.77 21.90
N THR A 230 -10.69 10.16 21.42
CA THR A 230 -11.42 11.34 21.89
C THR A 230 -12.50 11.02 22.91
N ALA A 231 -13.08 9.83 22.81
CA ALA A 231 -14.01 9.26 23.79
C ALA A 231 -13.95 7.73 23.70
N SER A 232 -14.28 7.08 24.81
CA SER A 232 -14.40 5.63 24.81
C SER A 232 -15.29 5.12 25.92
N SER A 233 -15.80 3.90 25.75
CA SER A 233 -16.55 3.16 26.74
C SER A 233 -16.23 1.68 26.70
N ILE A 234 -16.28 1.01 27.85
CA ILE A 234 -16.19 -0.44 27.95
C ILE A 234 -17.05 -0.94 29.09
N THR A 235 -17.73 -2.06 28.87
CA THR A 235 -18.64 -2.69 29.82
C THR A 235 -18.37 -4.20 29.86
N VAL A 236 -18.28 -4.75 31.06
CA VAL A 236 -18.32 -6.18 31.35
C VAL A 236 -19.78 -6.61 31.36
N VAL A 237 -20.25 -7.21 30.28
CA VAL A 237 -21.67 -7.59 30.10
C VAL A 237 -22.03 -8.80 30.97
N ASP A 238 -21.27 -9.86 30.84
CA ASP A 238 -21.37 -11.08 31.63
C ASP A 238 -19.97 -11.65 31.92
N GLU A 239 -19.86 -12.90 32.37
CA GLU A 239 -18.58 -13.56 32.69
C GLU A 239 -17.77 -13.99 31.46
N HIS A 240 -18.28 -13.78 30.25
CA HIS A 240 -17.62 -14.12 28.98
C HIS A 240 -17.43 -12.92 28.06
N THR A 241 -18.12 -11.81 28.31
CA THR A 241 -18.34 -10.78 27.26
C THR A 241 -17.98 -9.38 27.73
N LEU A 242 -17.17 -8.69 26.91
CA LEU A 242 -16.92 -7.24 26.97
C LEU A 242 -17.51 -6.57 25.73
N GLU A 243 -18.09 -5.37 25.93
CA GLU A 243 -18.56 -4.54 24.84
C GLU A 243 -18.12 -3.09 25.06
N GLY A 244 -17.94 -2.36 23.98
CA GLY A 244 -17.56 -0.96 24.08
C GLY A 244 -17.54 -0.22 22.75
N ALA A 245 -17.04 0.99 22.84
CA ALA A 245 -16.86 1.86 21.69
C ALA A 245 -15.61 2.72 21.87
N VAL A 246 -14.95 3.01 20.77
CA VAL A 246 -13.78 3.90 20.72
C VAL A 246 -14.05 4.95 19.65
N GLU A 247 -14.20 6.21 20.06
CA GLU A 247 -14.24 7.35 19.15
C GLU A 247 -12.81 7.86 18.97
N THR A 248 -12.37 7.91 17.73
CA THR A 248 -11.05 8.40 17.36
C THR A 248 -11.17 9.64 16.50
N LYS A 249 -10.22 10.55 16.64
CA LYS A 249 -10.04 11.61 15.68
C LYS A 249 -9.35 11.03 14.46
N SER A 250 -9.84 11.41 13.29
CA SER A 250 -9.32 10.90 12.05
C SER A 250 -7.94 11.43 11.70
N PHE A 251 -7.34 10.65 10.90
CA PHE A 251 -6.25 10.80 9.98
C PHE A 251 -6.09 12.23 9.41
N CYS A 252 -4.89 12.83 9.56
CA CYS A 252 -4.52 14.13 9.00
C CYS A 252 -5.51 15.27 9.27
N GLY A 253 -6.07 15.32 10.46
CA GLY A 253 -6.84 16.47 10.91
C GLY A 253 -8.34 16.47 10.56
N GLY A 254 -8.89 15.37 10.10
CA GLY A 254 -10.33 15.26 9.78
C GLY A 254 -11.28 15.15 10.97
N THR A 255 -12.46 14.63 10.72
CA THR A 255 -13.56 14.46 11.68
C THR A 255 -13.36 13.25 12.60
N ARG A 256 -14.35 12.91 13.40
CA ARG A 256 -14.30 11.78 14.32
C ARG A 256 -15.12 10.63 13.75
N TYR A 257 -14.70 9.41 14.03
CA TYR A 257 -15.49 8.21 13.76
C TYR A 257 -15.45 7.29 14.97
N THR A 258 -16.42 6.42 15.08
CA THR A 258 -16.56 5.49 16.20
C THR A 258 -16.49 4.05 15.72
N THR A 259 -15.65 3.26 16.37
CA THR A 259 -15.61 1.81 16.22
C THR A 259 -16.23 1.18 17.46
N TRP A 260 -17.34 0.48 17.27
CA TRP A 260 -17.97 -0.36 18.31
C TRP A 260 -17.36 -1.75 18.25
N PHE A 261 -17.33 -2.42 19.40
CA PHE A 261 -16.86 -3.79 19.46
C PHE A 261 -17.63 -4.65 20.46
N THR A 262 -17.67 -5.95 20.17
CA THR A 262 -18.09 -7.01 21.09
C THR A 262 -16.95 -8.03 21.14
N MET A 263 -16.43 -8.31 22.33
CA MET A 263 -15.36 -9.27 22.59
C MET A 263 -15.90 -10.39 23.45
N ARG A 264 -15.74 -11.66 23.03
CA ARG A 264 -16.20 -12.82 23.79
C ARG A 264 -15.07 -13.83 23.97
N PHE A 265 -14.98 -14.37 25.20
CA PHE A 265 -13.98 -15.35 25.60
C PHE A 265 -14.56 -16.76 25.59
N ASP A 266 -13.72 -17.76 25.28
CA ASP A 266 -14.07 -19.18 25.19
C ASP A 266 -14.42 -19.82 26.55
N ARG A 267 -14.13 -19.13 27.64
CA ARG A 267 -14.46 -19.56 29.00
C ARG A 267 -14.70 -18.38 29.94
N PRO A 268 -15.41 -18.62 31.08
CA PRO A 268 -15.68 -17.54 32.03
C PRO A 268 -14.39 -17.05 32.69
N PHE A 269 -14.27 -15.75 32.88
CA PHE A 269 -13.20 -15.16 33.68
C PHE A 269 -13.54 -15.22 35.18
N ALA A 270 -12.51 -15.45 36.02
CA ALA A 270 -12.62 -15.58 37.47
C ALA A 270 -12.72 -14.23 38.20
N ALA A 271 -12.14 -13.17 37.59
CA ALA A 271 -12.19 -11.82 38.12
C ALA A 271 -12.15 -10.80 36.99
N PHE A 272 -12.59 -9.59 37.27
CA PHE A 272 -12.58 -8.46 36.33
C PHE A 272 -12.54 -7.12 37.04
N GLY A 273 -12.30 -6.08 36.28
CA GLY A 273 -12.43 -4.69 36.72
C GLY A 273 -12.27 -3.76 35.52
N THR A 274 -12.48 -2.46 35.76
CA THR A 274 -12.27 -1.40 34.78
C THR A 274 -11.37 -0.32 35.34
N TRP A 275 -10.67 0.39 34.45
CA TRP A 275 -9.90 1.57 34.80
C TRP A 275 -10.33 2.80 34.01
N ASP A 276 -10.10 3.95 34.58
CA ASP A 276 -10.26 5.28 34.01
C ASP A 276 -9.10 6.19 34.48
N PRO A 277 -9.09 7.50 34.13
CA PRO A 277 -8.00 8.39 34.56
C PRO A 277 -7.81 8.50 36.08
N SER A 278 -8.81 8.07 36.87
CA SER A 278 -8.70 8.06 38.37
C SER A 278 -8.04 6.79 38.91
N GLY A 279 -7.84 5.76 38.05
CA GLY A 279 -7.25 4.48 38.42
C GLY A 279 -8.16 3.28 38.09
N GLY A 280 -7.72 2.09 38.50
CA GLY A 280 -8.47 0.86 38.32
C GLY A 280 -9.32 0.49 39.54
N GLU A 281 -10.45 -0.17 39.27
CA GLU A 281 -11.40 -0.61 40.31
C GLU A 281 -11.81 -2.06 40.05
N PRO A 282 -11.37 -3.03 40.89
CA PRO A 282 -11.80 -4.41 40.80
C PRO A 282 -13.32 -4.55 40.98
N GLY A 283 -13.95 -5.39 40.18
CA GLY A 283 -15.38 -5.64 40.19
C GLY A 283 -16.26 -4.55 39.58
N ARG A 284 -15.68 -3.39 39.19
CA ARG A 284 -16.42 -2.35 38.47
C ARG A 284 -16.71 -2.84 37.05
N ARG A 285 -18.01 -2.81 36.65
CA ARG A 285 -18.46 -3.37 35.39
C ARG A 285 -18.31 -2.45 34.19
N SER A 286 -18.30 -1.13 34.36
CA SER A 286 -18.28 -0.23 33.23
C SER A 286 -17.53 1.07 33.52
N THR A 287 -16.99 1.65 32.46
CA THR A 287 -16.42 3.00 32.45
C THR A 287 -16.65 3.65 31.09
N SER A 288 -16.87 4.97 31.10
CA SER A 288 -17.02 5.76 29.87
C SER A 288 -16.57 7.19 30.09
N GLY A 289 -16.21 7.90 29.02
CA GLY A 289 -15.86 9.32 29.11
C GLY A 289 -15.03 9.81 27.91
N GLY A 290 -14.59 11.06 27.98
CA GLY A 290 -13.72 11.70 27.01
C GLY A 290 -12.30 11.09 26.98
N ALA A 291 -11.39 11.77 26.32
CA ALA A 291 -9.99 11.35 26.21
C ALA A 291 -9.35 11.01 27.58
N GLY A 292 -8.52 9.99 27.60
CA GLY A 292 -7.78 9.55 28.79
C GLY A 292 -7.66 8.04 28.89
N LEU A 293 -6.81 7.57 29.82
CA LEU A 293 -6.60 6.15 30.08
C LEU A 293 -7.94 5.48 30.43
N ARG A 294 -8.33 4.47 29.70
CA ARG A 294 -9.59 3.73 29.95
C ARG A 294 -9.51 2.31 29.41
N GLY A 295 -10.12 1.39 30.11
CA GLY A 295 -10.17 -0.02 29.68
C GLY A 295 -10.78 -0.95 30.72
N ALA A 296 -10.66 -2.23 30.47
CA ALA A 296 -11.04 -3.30 31.37
C ALA A 296 -9.95 -4.38 31.41
N TRP A 297 -9.91 -5.12 32.51
CA TRP A 297 -9.17 -6.37 32.59
C TRP A 297 -10.10 -7.48 32.97
N VAL A 298 -9.80 -8.66 32.46
CA VAL A 298 -10.38 -9.94 32.90
C VAL A 298 -9.25 -10.88 33.30
N SER A 299 -9.47 -11.72 34.31
CA SER A 299 -8.46 -12.62 34.85
C SER A 299 -8.95 -14.06 34.82
N PHE A 300 -8.05 -14.98 34.50
CA PHE A 300 -8.28 -16.42 34.42
C PHE A 300 -7.31 -17.13 35.36
N ASP A 301 -7.78 -18.25 35.92
CA ASP A 301 -6.89 -19.19 36.65
C ASP A 301 -6.36 -20.22 35.66
N THR A 302 -5.03 -20.31 35.52
CA THR A 302 -4.32 -21.28 34.67
C THR A 302 -3.46 -22.25 35.47
N THR A 303 -3.71 -22.39 36.79
CA THR A 303 -2.97 -23.31 37.66
C THR A 303 -3.54 -24.73 37.58
N GLY A 304 -2.71 -25.70 37.91
CA GLY A 304 -3.09 -27.12 38.01
C GLY A 304 -3.63 -27.67 36.67
N GLU A 305 -4.83 -28.25 36.70
CA GLU A 305 -5.51 -28.84 35.54
C GLU A 305 -6.30 -27.81 34.70
N ASN A 306 -6.37 -26.56 35.11
CA ASN A 306 -7.06 -25.53 34.35
C ASN A 306 -6.42 -25.32 32.98
N PRO A 307 -7.21 -25.06 31.93
CA PRO A 307 -6.67 -24.75 30.60
C PRO A 307 -5.73 -23.55 30.62
N ARG A 308 -4.55 -23.68 30.00
CA ARG A 308 -3.55 -22.62 29.93
C ARG A 308 -3.82 -21.63 28.80
N SER A 309 -4.65 -21.98 27.84
CA SER A 309 -5.01 -21.13 26.74
C SER A 309 -6.35 -20.44 26.96
N VAL A 310 -6.43 -19.19 26.55
CA VAL A 310 -7.67 -18.41 26.48
C VAL A 310 -7.80 -17.90 25.06
N THR A 311 -8.98 -18.06 24.46
CA THR A 311 -9.32 -17.50 23.15
C THR A 311 -10.31 -16.35 23.30
N ALA A 312 -10.02 -15.23 22.67
CA ALA A 312 -10.92 -14.08 22.54
C ALA A 312 -11.30 -13.88 21.08
N LEU A 313 -12.58 -13.69 20.80
CA LEU A 313 -13.09 -13.25 19.51
C LEU A 313 -13.63 -11.83 19.64
N THR A 314 -13.11 -10.91 18.81
CA THR A 314 -13.45 -9.49 18.86
C THR A 314 -14.02 -9.07 17.50
N ALA A 315 -15.31 -8.84 17.42
CA ALA A 315 -15.93 -8.26 16.24
C ALA A 315 -16.06 -6.74 16.38
N ILE A 316 -15.86 -6.04 15.28
CA ILE A 316 -16.01 -4.58 15.20
C ILE A 316 -17.14 -4.19 14.24
N SER A 317 -17.63 -2.96 14.39
CA SER A 317 -18.59 -2.32 13.51
C SER A 317 -18.36 -0.79 13.50
N HIS A 318 -18.52 -0.16 12.36
CA HIS A 318 -18.55 1.31 12.22
C HIS A 318 -19.99 1.87 12.31
N VAL A 319 -20.97 1.00 12.53
CA VAL A 319 -22.41 1.35 12.60
C VAL A 319 -22.89 1.53 14.03
N ASP A 320 -22.90 0.45 14.81
CA ASP A 320 -23.35 0.45 16.21
C ASP A 320 -22.93 -0.85 16.96
N ALA A 321 -23.21 -0.92 18.25
CA ALA A 321 -22.91 -2.09 19.08
C ALA A 321 -23.66 -3.36 18.62
N GLU A 322 -24.89 -3.21 18.10
CA GLU A 322 -25.67 -4.33 17.56
C GLU A 322 -25.04 -4.90 16.28
N GLY A 323 -24.44 -4.03 15.43
CA GLY A 323 -23.63 -4.44 14.28
C GLY A 323 -22.46 -5.32 14.69
N ALA A 324 -21.69 -4.90 15.71
CA ALA A 324 -20.59 -5.70 16.25
C ALA A 324 -21.05 -7.08 16.77
N ARG A 325 -22.19 -7.16 17.48
CA ARG A 325 -22.78 -8.44 17.91
C ARG A 325 -23.14 -9.33 16.73
N ARG A 326 -23.80 -8.78 15.70
CA ARG A 326 -24.18 -9.54 14.50
C ARG A 326 -22.96 -10.01 13.72
N ASN A 327 -21.93 -9.19 13.61
CA ASN A 327 -20.68 -9.58 12.99
C ASN A 327 -20.02 -10.75 13.74
N LEU A 328 -19.98 -10.70 15.10
CA LEU A 328 -19.48 -11.80 15.91
C LEU A 328 -20.31 -13.08 15.71
N ALA A 329 -21.65 -12.95 15.76
CA ALA A 329 -22.53 -14.11 15.60
C ALA A 329 -22.39 -14.79 14.24
N ALA A 330 -22.22 -14.00 13.16
CA ALA A 330 -22.10 -14.55 11.81
C ALA A 330 -20.72 -15.16 11.50
N GLU A 331 -19.65 -14.54 11.98
CA GLU A 331 -18.29 -14.91 11.60
C GLU A 331 -17.55 -15.73 12.67
N GLY A 332 -17.87 -15.51 13.95
CA GLY A 332 -17.17 -16.10 15.09
C GLY A 332 -17.96 -17.16 15.85
N MET A 333 -19.22 -17.46 15.48
CA MET A 333 -20.04 -18.37 16.25
C MET A 333 -20.73 -19.45 15.39
N ARG A 334 -21.08 -20.55 16.05
CA ARG A 334 -21.93 -21.63 15.51
C ARG A 334 -22.87 -22.07 16.63
N HIS A 335 -24.19 -21.93 16.45
CA HIS A 335 -25.23 -22.35 17.43
C HIS A 335 -24.94 -21.81 18.85
N ASP A 336 -24.66 -20.51 18.99
CA ASP A 336 -24.32 -19.82 20.25
C ASP A 336 -22.96 -20.19 20.90
N GLU A 337 -22.19 -21.09 20.31
CA GLU A 337 -20.83 -21.42 20.72
C GLU A 337 -19.78 -20.71 19.86
N LEU A 338 -18.68 -20.27 20.46
CA LEU A 338 -17.58 -19.70 19.73
C LEU A 338 -16.92 -20.74 18.81
N LEU A 339 -16.61 -20.35 17.60
CA LEU A 339 -15.69 -21.11 16.76
C LEU A 339 -14.32 -21.16 17.43
N SER A 340 -13.63 -22.27 17.27
CA SER A 340 -12.25 -22.36 17.75
C SER A 340 -11.35 -21.41 16.95
N PHE A 341 -10.28 -20.95 17.58
CA PHE A 341 -9.24 -20.16 16.93
C PHE A 341 -8.76 -20.79 15.60
N TYR A 342 -8.58 -22.13 15.62
CA TYR A 342 -8.06 -22.85 14.45
C TYR A 342 -9.06 -22.96 13.31
N GLU A 343 -10.37 -23.03 13.59
CA GLU A 343 -11.40 -22.99 12.54
C GLU A 343 -11.41 -21.64 11.82
N ILE A 344 -11.28 -20.52 12.55
CA ILE A 344 -11.23 -19.18 11.94
C ILE A 344 -9.94 -19.05 11.14
N ARG A 345 -8.79 -19.45 11.70
CA ARG A 345 -7.50 -19.44 11.01
C ARG A 345 -7.54 -20.21 9.70
N GLU A 346 -8.07 -21.45 9.72
CA GLU A 346 -8.16 -22.28 8.51
C GLU A 346 -9.03 -21.62 7.42
N ARG A 347 -10.18 -21.07 7.81
CA ARG A 347 -11.06 -20.33 6.86
C ARG A 347 -10.34 -19.14 6.26
N THR A 348 -9.65 -18.35 7.07
CA THR A 348 -8.93 -17.16 6.61
C THR A 348 -7.76 -17.51 5.70
N GLN A 349 -6.96 -18.53 6.06
CA GLN A 349 -5.87 -18.97 5.22
C GLN A 349 -6.36 -19.58 3.89
N ASN A 350 -7.52 -20.27 3.88
CA ASN A 350 -8.13 -20.77 2.66
C ASN A 350 -8.66 -19.62 1.79
N ALA A 351 -9.23 -18.56 2.38
CA ALA A 351 -9.61 -17.36 1.64
C ALA A 351 -8.39 -16.71 0.98
N TRP A 352 -7.28 -16.57 1.69
CA TRP A 352 -6.03 -16.05 1.14
C TRP A 352 -5.47 -16.92 0.01
N ARG A 353 -5.45 -18.25 0.16
CA ARG A 353 -5.03 -19.14 -0.93
C ARG A 353 -5.85 -18.91 -2.19
N SER A 354 -7.17 -18.89 -2.05
CA SER A 354 -8.07 -18.69 -3.19
C SER A 354 -7.83 -17.37 -3.92
N GLU A 355 -7.45 -16.31 -3.20
CA GLU A 355 -7.17 -15.02 -3.82
C GLU A 355 -5.76 -14.97 -4.45
N LEU A 356 -4.75 -15.49 -3.76
CA LEU A 356 -3.36 -15.45 -4.20
C LEU A 356 -3.09 -16.41 -5.38
N GLU A 357 -3.77 -17.58 -5.40
CA GLU A 357 -3.65 -18.57 -6.49
C GLU A 357 -4.15 -18.07 -7.85
N ARG A 358 -4.85 -16.93 -7.88
CA ARG A 358 -5.24 -16.28 -9.15
C ARG A 358 -4.04 -15.86 -9.98
N VAL A 359 -2.89 -15.63 -9.36
CA VAL A 359 -1.64 -15.34 -10.06
C VAL A 359 -0.60 -16.35 -9.62
N GLN A 360 -0.17 -17.20 -10.54
CA GLN A 360 0.84 -18.22 -10.30
C GLN A 360 2.11 -17.86 -11.02
N VAL A 361 3.24 -17.88 -10.32
CA VAL A 361 4.56 -17.59 -10.86
C VAL A 361 5.49 -18.79 -10.76
N GLY A 362 6.44 -18.92 -11.66
CA GLY A 362 7.44 -19.98 -11.66
C GLY A 362 8.73 -19.59 -12.36
N GLY A 363 9.86 -20.24 -12.00
CA GLY A 363 11.18 -19.94 -12.54
C GLY A 363 11.93 -18.80 -11.84
N GLY A 364 11.48 -18.37 -10.65
CA GLY A 364 12.19 -17.44 -9.76
C GLY A 364 12.92 -18.14 -8.62
N THR A 365 13.66 -17.38 -7.80
CA THR A 365 14.17 -17.87 -6.51
C THR A 365 13.06 -17.86 -5.47
N ARG A 366 13.25 -18.57 -4.34
CA ARG A 366 12.30 -18.53 -3.23
C ARG A 366 12.06 -17.11 -2.70
N ASP A 367 13.08 -16.26 -2.66
CA ASP A 367 12.94 -14.87 -2.25
C ASP A 367 12.11 -14.06 -3.25
N ASP A 368 12.26 -14.31 -4.56
CA ASP A 368 11.44 -13.69 -5.60
C ASP A 368 9.95 -14.05 -5.42
N GLU A 369 9.66 -15.31 -5.12
CA GLU A 369 8.30 -15.78 -4.84
C GLU A 369 7.73 -15.11 -3.59
N VAL A 370 8.49 -15.06 -2.49
CA VAL A 370 8.07 -14.44 -1.22
C VAL A 370 7.78 -12.96 -1.42
N VAL A 371 8.65 -12.22 -2.10
CA VAL A 371 8.43 -10.79 -2.38
C VAL A 371 7.18 -10.60 -3.27
N PHE A 372 7.02 -11.43 -4.30
CA PHE A 372 5.87 -11.34 -5.20
C PHE A 372 4.54 -11.61 -4.50
N TYR A 373 4.44 -12.72 -3.77
CA TYR A 373 3.19 -13.06 -3.09
C TYR A 373 2.90 -12.14 -1.90
N THR A 374 3.94 -11.58 -1.24
CA THR A 374 3.72 -10.56 -0.21
C THR A 374 3.23 -9.25 -0.83
N ALA A 375 3.77 -8.82 -1.98
CA ALA A 375 3.26 -7.67 -2.69
C ALA A 375 1.81 -7.88 -3.14
N LEU A 376 1.48 -9.04 -3.69
CA LEU A 376 0.10 -9.38 -4.04
C LEU A 376 -0.83 -9.43 -2.82
N TYR A 377 -0.36 -9.91 -1.67
CA TYR A 377 -1.06 -9.87 -0.39
C TYR A 377 -1.37 -8.44 0.03
N HIS A 378 -0.39 -7.51 -0.02
CA HIS A 378 -0.60 -6.10 0.32
C HIS A 378 -1.65 -5.44 -0.58
N VAL A 379 -1.65 -5.73 -1.89
CA VAL A 379 -2.67 -5.24 -2.85
C VAL A 379 -4.08 -5.67 -2.45
N LEU A 380 -4.24 -6.85 -1.86
CA LEU A 380 -5.54 -7.42 -1.51
C LEU A 380 -5.98 -7.12 -0.06
N LEU A 381 -5.23 -6.27 0.66
CA LEU A 381 -5.63 -5.80 1.97
C LEU A 381 -6.68 -4.67 1.89
N GLN A 382 -6.65 -3.86 0.83
CA GLN A 382 -7.44 -2.63 0.75
C GLN A 382 -8.10 -2.44 -0.62
N PRO A 383 -9.19 -1.62 -0.73
CA PRO A 383 -9.90 -0.92 0.35
C PRO A 383 -10.58 -1.88 1.32
N LEU A 384 -10.96 -1.39 2.51
CA LEU A 384 -11.57 -2.22 3.55
C LEU A 384 -13.08 -2.40 3.33
N THR A 385 -13.61 -3.57 3.67
CA THR A 385 -15.05 -3.78 3.78
C THR A 385 -15.64 -2.81 4.81
N GLY A 386 -16.62 -2.00 4.43
CA GLY A 386 -17.22 -0.95 5.27
C GLY A 386 -18.60 -1.31 5.85
N ASN A 387 -19.28 -2.31 5.31
CA ASN A 387 -20.61 -2.71 5.80
C ASN A 387 -20.55 -3.89 6.75
N ASP A 388 -21.47 -3.90 7.73
CA ASP A 388 -21.75 -5.04 8.60
C ASP A 388 -22.32 -6.24 7.83
N VAL A 389 -22.39 -7.42 8.46
CA VAL A 389 -22.93 -8.65 7.84
C VAL A 389 -24.38 -8.54 7.42
N ASP A 390 -25.13 -7.62 8.02
CA ASP A 390 -26.52 -7.32 7.63
C ASP A 390 -26.63 -6.24 6.54
N GLY A 391 -25.50 -5.82 5.98
CA GLY A 391 -25.40 -4.83 4.91
C GLY A 391 -25.42 -3.37 5.37
N ARG A 392 -25.60 -3.07 6.66
CA ARG A 392 -25.62 -1.69 7.16
C ARG A 392 -24.22 -1.06 7.14
N TYR A 393 -24.16 0.24 6.80
CA TYR A 393 -22.97 1.07 6.88
C TYR A 393 -23.35 2.53 7.16
N ARG A 394 -22.38 3.34 7.60
CA ARG A 394 -22.57 4.77 7.81
C ARG A 394 -22.12 5.52 6.56
N GLY A 395 -23.03 6.28 5.96
CA GLY A 395 -22.78 7.03 4.73
C GLY A 395 -22.07 8.36 4.96
N PHE A 396 -21.67 9.00 3.88
CA PHE A 396 -21.02 10.32 3.86
C PHE A 396 -21.97 11.49 4.20
N ASP A 397 -23.26 11.22 4.35
CA ASP A 397 -24.29 12.10 4.90
C ASP A 397 -24.52 11.86 6.41
N ASP A 398 -23.66 11.08 7.03
CA ASP A 398 -23.74 10.62 8.44
C ASP A 398 -25.05 9.85 8.77
N GLN A 399 -25.74 9.33 7.76
CA GLN A 399 -26.93 8.49 7.94
C GLN A 399 -26.55 7.00 7.83
N LEU A 400 -27.44 6.15 8.36
CA LEU A 400 -27.32 4.71 8.21
C LEU A 400 -27.98 4.26 6.90
N HIS A 401 -27.21 3.59 6.09
CA HIS A 401 -27.64 2.98 4.83
C HIS A 401 -27.49 1.47 4.87
N ARG A 402 -27.98 0.82 3.84
CA ARG A 402 -27.87 -0.63 3.70
C ARG A 402 -27.60 -1.02 2.24
N VAL A 403 -26.69 -1.97 2.08
CA VAL A 403 -26.49 -2.71 0.83
C VAL A 403 -27.09 -4.11 0.98
N ASP A 404 -27.66 -4.66 -0.12
CA ASP A 404 -28.30 -5.98 -0.07
C ASP A 404 -27.48 -7.06 -0.80
N ASP A 405 -26.89 -6.74 -1.95
CA ASP A 405 -26.27 -7.71 -2.88
C ASP A 405 -24.85 -7.35 -3.32
N TRP A 406 -24.22 -6.38 -2.65
CA TRP A 406 -22.87 -5.91 -2.94
C TRP A 406 -22.14 -5.50 -1.66
N THR A 407 -20.81 -5.27 -1.76
CA THR A 407 -19.98 -4.84 -0.63
C THR A 407 -19.69 -3.36 -0.74
N TYR A 408 -20.05 -2.59 0.30
CA TYR A 408 -19.61 -1.21 0.45
C TYR A 408 -18.16 -1.21 0.98
N TYR A 409 -17.29 -0.47 0.31
CA TYR A 409 -15.88 -0.32 0.67
C TYR A 409 -15.60 1.07 1.24
N GLU A 410 -14.65 1.13 2.16
CA GLU A 410 -14.15 2.33 2.83
C GLU A 410 -12.62 2.45 2.72
N PHE A 411 -12.07 3.61 3.05
CA PHE A 411 -10.63 3.90 3.10
C PHE A 411 -9.99 3.87 1.71
N PHE A 412 -10.16 4.98 1.00
CA PHE A 412 -9.63 5.18 -0.34
C PHE A 412 -8.56 6.25 -0.37
N SER A 413 -7.33 5.88 -0.72
CA SER A 413 -6.30 6.81 -1.13
C SER A 413 -6.23 6.87 -2.66
N LEU A 414 -7.12 7.68 -3.28
CA LEU A 414 -7.26 7.64 -4.73
C LEU A 414 -6.04 8.23 -5.45
N TRP A 415 -5.32 9.18 -4.82
CA TRP A 415 -4.11 9.77 -5.40
C TRP A 415 -3.01 8.74 -5.65
N ASP A 416 -2.92 7.76 -4.78
CA ASP A 416 -1.96 6.66 -4.87
C ASP A 416 -2.51 5.55 -5.77
N THR A 417 -3.69 5.05 -5.47
CA THR A 417 -4.23 3.81 -6.03
C THR A 417 -4.61 3.87 -7.50
N TYR A 418 -4.85 5.06 -8.09
CA TYR A 418 -5.14 5.16 -9.53
C TYR A 418 -3.93 4.82 -10.41
N ARG A 419 -2.71 4.81 -9.85
CA ARG A 419 -1.47 4.68 -10.64
C ARG A 419 -1.12 3.24 -10.99
N THR A 420 -1.67 2.26 -10.25
CA THR A 420 -1.47 0.83 -10.52
C THR A 420 -2.50 -0.07 -9.84
N HIS A 421 -2.87 0.22 -8.61
CA HIS A 421 -3.61 -0.67 -7.74
C HIS A 421 -5.01 -1.00 -8.28
N ASN A 422 -5.79 -0.01 -8.70
CA ASN A 422 -7.14 -0.20 -9.22
C ASN A 422 -7.18 -1.02 -10.52
N GLN A 423 -6.20 -0.84 -11.42
CA GLN A 423 -6.10 -1.63 -12.66
C GLN A 423 -5.81 -3.10 -12.34
N LEU A 424 -4.93 -3.36 -11.37
CA LEU A 424 -4.62 -4.71 -10.93
C LEU A 424 -5.85 -5.38 -10.29
N LEU A 425 -6.57 -4.67 -9.42
CA LEU A 425 -7.82 -5.17 -8.83
C LEU A 425 -8.88 -5.44 -9.91
N ALA A 426 -9.06 -4.53 -10.88
CA ALA A 426 -10.01 -4.72 -11.97
C ALA A 426 -9.68 -5.96 -12.83
N MET A 427 -8.40 -6.23 -13.04
CA MET A 427 -7.92 -7.40 -13.75
C MET A 427 -8.17 -8.71 -12.99
N LEU A 428 -7.85 -8.73 -11.68
CA LEU A 428 -7.90 -9.94 -10.85
C LEU A 428 -9.27 -10.17 -10.20
N GLN A 429 -9.96 -9.08 -9.81
CA GLN A 429 -11.14 -9.06 -8.95
C GLN A 429 -12.27 -8.20 -9.54
N PRO A 430 -12.74 -8.46 -10.78
CA PRO A 430 -13.68 -7.55 -11.47
C PRO A 430 -15.00 -7.36 -10.72
N ALA A 431 -15.48 -8.35 -9.96
CA ALA A 431 -16.66 -8.20 -9.11
C ALA A 431 -16.42 -7.18 -7.99
N ARG A 432 -15.28 -7.27 -7.30
CA ARG A 432 -14.89 -6.29 -6.25
C ARG A 432 -14.62 -4.92 -6.86
N ALA A 433 -13.98 -4.85 -8.02
CA ALA A 433 -13.75 -3.59 -8.71
C ALA A 433 -15.08 -2.86 -9.04
N ARG A 434 -16.14 -3.59 -9.39
CA ARG A 434 -17.50 -3.03 -9.55
C ARG A 434 -18.04 -2.48 -8.24
N ASP A 435 -17.91 -3.22 -7.15
CA ASP A 435 -18.38 -2.78 -5.83
C ASP A 435 -17.56 -1.56 -5.33
N ILE A 436 -16.26 -1.51 -5.62
CA ILE A 436 -15.38 -0.38 -5.32
C ILE A 436 -15.82 0.85 -6.12
N ALA A 437 -16.04 0.73 -7.43
CA ALA A 437 -16.55 1.83 -8.26
C ALA A 437 -17.90 2.33 -7.73
N ARG A 438 -18.81 1.39 -7.40
CA ARG A 438 -20.11 1.70 -6.80
C ARG A 438 -19.97 2.42 -5.46
N SER A 439 -19.02 2.03 -4.61
CA SER A 439 -18.75 2.71 -3.33
C SER A 439 -18.32 4.15 -3.53
N VAL A 440 -17.39 4.42 -4.48
CA VAL A 440 -16.95 5.79 -4.80
C VAL A 440 -18.11 6.65 -5.35
N LEU A 441 -18.97 6.08 -6.20
CA LEU A 441 -20.16 6.79 -6.70
C LEU A 441 -21.21 7.00 -5.60
N THR A 442 -21.35 6.07 -4.66
CA THR A 442 -22.23 6.21 -3.49
C THR A 442 -21.74 7.31 -2.54
N ILE A 443 -20.41 7.46 -2.37
CA ILE A 443 -19.83 8.61 -1.64
C ILE A 443 -20.25 9.93 -2.30
N HIS A 444 -20.21 10.00 -3.65
CA HIS A 444 -20.66 11.18 -4.38
C HIS A 444 -22.15 11.47 -4.18
N GLU A 445 -23.01 10.46 -4.21
CA GLU A 445 -24.45 10.61 -4.00
C GLU A 445 -24.79 11.12 -2.60
N GLN A 446 -24.15 10.58 -1.57
CA GLN A 446 -24.42 10.90 -0.17
C GLN A 446 -23.70 12.17 0.29
N GLY A 447 -22.44 12.31 -0.08
CA GLY A 447 -21.59 13.46 0.31
C GLY A 447 -21.73 14.67 -0.60
N GLY A 448 -22.33 14.50 -1.80
CA GLY A 448 -22.58 15.57 -2.78
C GLY A 448 -21.38 15.90 -3.67
N TRP A 449 -20.24 15.22 -3.53
CA TRP A 449 -19.05 15.37 -4.37
C TRP A 449 -18.22 14.09 -4.41
N LEU A 450 -17.36 13.93 -5.44
CA LEU A 450 -16.41 12.82 -5.55
C LEU A 450 -15.27 12.95 -4.54
N PRO A 451 -14.81 11.84 -3.94
CA PRO A 451 -13.73 11.85 -2.96
C PRO A 451 -12.36 11.98 -3.61
N ARG A 452 -11.37 12.42 -2.83
CA ARG A 452 -9.94 12.35 -3.14
C ARG A 452 -9.22 11.36 -2.20
N TRP A 453 -9.45 11.50 -0.91
CA TRP A 453 -8.94 10.61 0.12
C TRP A 453 -10.01 10.38 1.19
N ALA A 454 -10.79 9.33 1.00
CA ALA A 454 -11.90 8.98 1.87
C ALA A 454 -11.44 8.14 3.05
N TYR A 455 -11.80 8.55 4.27
CA TYR A 455 -11.49 7.84 5.50
C TYR A 455 -12.78 7.57 6.28
N ALA A 456 -13.12 6.28 6.53
CA ALA A 456 -14.43 5.91 7.03
C ALA A 456 -15.56 6.63 6.25
N ASN A 457 -16.39 7.43 6.89
CA ASN A 457 -17.52 8.15 6.29
C ASN A 457 -17.27 9.65 6.04
N PHE A 458 -16.03 10.07 5.83
CA PHE A 458 -15.73 11.48 5.55
C PHE A 458 -14.53 11.65 4.60
N GLU A 459 -14.46 12.84 3.97
CA GLU A 459 -13.36 13.25 3.08
C GLU A 459 -12.28 13.99 3.86
N THR A 460 -11.02 13.55 3.74
CA THR A 460 -9.88 14.18 4.41
C THR A 460 -9.34 15.39 3.64
N ASN A 461 -9.55 15.42 2.34
CA ASN A 461 -8.97 16.39 1.40
C ASN A 461 -7.42 16.44 1.39
N VAL A 462 -6.75 15.38 1.83
CA VAL A 462 -5.30 15.28 1.67
C VAL A 462 -4.94 14.96 0.22
N MET A 463 -3.67 15.15 -0.14
CA MET A 463 -3.13 15.03 -1.48
C MET A 463 -3.63 16.11 -2.44
N THR A 464 -3.16 16.09 -3.69
CA THR A 464 -3.39 17.11 -4.71
C THR A 464 -4.07 16.51 -5.95
N GLY A 465 -4.44 17.34 -6.90
CA GLY A 465 -4.92 16.90 -8.21
C GLY A 465 -6.36 16.41 -8.24
N ASP A 466 -6.64 15.60 -9.23
CA ASP A 466 -7.95 14.95 -9.44
C ASP A 466 -7.77 13.45 -9.71
N PRO A 467 -7.42 12.69 -8.68
CA PRO A 467 -7.14 11.27 -8.85
C PRO A 467 -8.39 10.42 -9.15
N VAL A 468 -9.57 10.87 -8.73
CA VAL A 468 -10.81 10.10 -8.93
C VAL A 468 -11.19 9.98 -10.40
N THR A 469 -10.78 10.96 -11.22
CA THR A 469 -11.06 10.91 -12.67
C THR A 469 -10.31 9.75 -13.35
N PRO A 470 -8.97 9.67 -13.34
CA PRO A 470 -8.29 8.51 -13.93
C PRO A 470 -8.68 7.19 -13.25
N PHE A 471 -8.95 7.18 -11.94
CA PHE A 471 -9.41 5.99 -11.22
C PHE A 471 -10.71 5.43 -11.81
N LEU A 472 -11.77 6.22 -11.95
CA LEU A 472 -13.04 5.75 -12.49
C LEU A 472 -12.99 5.49 -14.00
N VAL A 473 -12.20 6.27 -14.76
CA VAL A 473 -12.01 6.04 -16.20
C VAL A 473 -11.32 4.71 -16.46
N ASP A 474 -10.30 4.35 -15.68
CA ASP A 474 -9.69 3.03 -15.80
C ASP A 474 -10.67 1.92 -15.41
N LEU A 475 -11.43 2.06 -14.33
CA LEU A 475 -12.46 1.09 -13.97
C LEU A 475 -13.52 0.92 -15.08
N TRP A 476 -13.88 2.01 -15.77
CA TRP A 476 -14.70 1.94 -16.98
C TRP A 476 -14.04 1.13 -18.10
N ARG A 477 -12.76 1.39 -18.40
CA ARG A 477 -12.00 0.65 -19.44
C ARG A 477 -11.89 -0.84 -19.14
N PHE A 478 -11.85 -1.20 -17.88
CA PHE A 478 -11.82 -2.60 -17.41
C PHE A 478 -13.22 -3.23 -17.30
N GLY A 479 -14.30 -2.46 -17.55
CA GLY A 479 -15.70 -2.95 -17.50
C GLY A 479 -16.27 -3.05 -16.09
N ALA A 480 -15.74 -2.26 -15.15
CA ALA A 480 -16.15 -2.31 -13.74
C ALA A 480 -17.20 -1.25 -13.34
N LEU A 481 -17.75 -0.46 -14.27
CA LEU A 481 -18.85 0.47 -13.95
C LEU A 481 -20.23 -0.18 -14.00
N ASP A 482 -20.41 -1.25 -14.82
CA ASP A 482 -21.58 -2.12 -14.81
C ASP A 482 -22.93 -1.35 -14.94
N GLY A 483 -23.08 -0.56 -15.99
CA GLY A 483 -24.27 0.23 -16.29
C GLY A 483 -24.37 1.57 -15.55
N ARG A 484 -23.28 2.01 -14.88
CA ARG A 484 -23.16 3.30 -14.18
C ARG A 484 -22.28 4.30 -14.93
N GLU A 485 -22.03 4.06 -16.20
CA GLU A 485 -21.14 4.87 -17.05
C GLU A 485 -21.60 6.33 -17.09
N GLU A 486 -22.89 6.58 -17.35
CA GLU A 486 -23.49 7.92 -17.40
C GLU A 486 -23.43 8.62 -16.04
N GLN A 487 -23.67 7.90 -14.96
CA GLN A 487 -23.57 8.42 -13.61
C GLN A 487 -22.13 8.84 -13.28
N ALA A 488 -21.17 7.97 -13.56
CA ALA A 488 -19.76 8.23 -13.36
C ALA A 488 -19.30 9.43 -14.20
N TYR A 489 -19.65 9.44 -15.49
CA TYR A 489 -19.30 10.52 -16.40
C TYR A 489 -19.86 11.87 -15.93
N SER A 490 -21.14 11.92 -15.54
CA SER A 490 -21.77 13.15 -15.05
C SER A 490 -21.06 13.68 -13.79
N ALA A 491 -20.71 12.80 -12.84
CA ALA A 491 -20.01 13.18 -11.63
C ALA A 491 -18.57 13.68 -11.93
N LEU A 492 -17.85 12.99 -12.81
CA LEU A 492 -16.50 13.36 -13.24
C LEU A 492 -16.49 14.68 -14.01
N ARG A 493 -17.43 14.85 -14.93
CA ARG A 493 -17.60 16.09 -15.67
C ARG A 493 -17.85 17.27 -14.74
N ARG A 494 -18.72 17.10 -13.76
CA ARG A 494 -18.99 18.11 -12.74
C ARG A 494 -17.73 18.45 -11.94
N ASN A 495 -16.97 17.44 -11.50
CA ASN A 495 -15.71 17.64 -10.78
C ASN A 495 -14.68 18.41 -11.64
N ALA A 496 -14.65 18.14 -12.96
CA ALA A 496 -13.74 18.79 -13.91
C ALA A 496 -14.12 20.23 -14.28
N THR A 497 -15.38 20.66 -14.05
CA THR A 497 -15.92 21.94 -14.53
C THR A 497 -16.44 22.87 -13.42
N GLU A 498 -16.60 22.36 -12.20
CA GLU A 498 -17.16 23.12 -11.09
C GLU A 498 -16.24 23.06 -9.86
N VAL A 499 -16.60 23.77 -8.81
CA VAL A 499 -16.02 23.64 -7.46
C VAL A 499 -17.14 23.27 -6.49
N PRO A 500 -16.85 22.51 -5.45
CA PRO A 500 -17.86 22.21 -4.42
C PRO A 500 -18.40 23.49 -3.76
N PRO A 501 -19.66 23.52 -3.32
CA PRO A 501 -20.19 24.60 -2.50
C PRO A 501 -19.28 24.89 -1.29
N GLU A 502 -19.24 26.13 -0.82
CA GLU A 502 -18.36 26.55 0.28
C GLU A 502 -18.59 25.73 1.56
N GLN A 503 -19.82 25.32 1.82
CA GLN A 503 -20.20 24.50 2.99
C GLN A 503 -19.91 23.01 2.82
N SER A 504 -19.59 22.54 1.62
CA SER A 504 -19.26 21.15 1.37
C SER A 504 -18.01 20.72 2.15
N PRO A 505 -17.95 19.52 2.73
CA PRO A 505 -16.72 19.01 3.32
C PRO A 505 -15.64 18.70 2.28
N PHE A 506 -15.99 18.56 0.99
CA PHE A 506 -15.09 18.23 -0.11
C PHE A 506 -14.42 19.48 -0.66
N SER A 507 -13.15 19.36 -1.02
CA SER A 507 -12.40 20.41 -1.73
C SER A 507 -12.56 20.33 -3.25
N GLY A 508 -12.79 19.14 -3.80
CA GLY A 508 -12.83 18.91 -5.24
C GLY A 508 -11.55 19.44 -5.92
N ARG A 509 -11.68 19.90 -7.15
CA ARG A 509 -10.61 20.65 -7.84
C ARG A 509 -10.61 22.11 -7.37
N SER A 510 -9.99 22.37 -6.23
CA SER A 510 -9.96 23.73 -5.63
C SER A 510 -9.21 24.75 -6.51
N GLY A 511 -8.39 24.28 -7.45
CA GLY A 511 -7.70 25.09 -8.46
C GLY A 511 -8.55 25.49 -9.70
N ASN A 512 -9.76 24.94 -9.86
CA ASN A 512 -10.62 25.18 -11.03
C ASN A 512 -10.85 26.65 -11.35
N PRO A 513 -11.02 27.59 -10.39
CA PRO A 513 -11.24 29.00 -10.75
C PRO A 513 -10.17 29.58 -11.66
N THR A 514 -8.89 29.30 -11.43
CA THR A 514 -7.81 29.76 -12.31
C THR A 514 -7.53 28.78 -13.45
N TYR A 515 -7.72 27.50 -13.23
CA TYR A 515 -7.48 26.48 -14.24
C TYR A 515 -8.44 26.60 -15.44
N LEU A 516 -9.73 26.86 -15.19
CA LEU A 516 -10.73 27.02 -16.24
C LEU A 516 -10.58 28.36 -17.01
N GLU A 517 -10.14 29.40 -16.31
CA GLU A 517 -9.94 30.73 -16.91
C GLU A 517 -8.63 30.83 -17.68
N LYS A 518 -7.53 30.27 -17.11
CA LYS A 518 -6.15 30.55 -17.56
C LYS A 518 -5.39 29.32 -18.03
N GLY A 519 -5.96 28.12 -17.87
CA GLY A 519 -5.33 26.87 -18.24
C GLY A 519 -4.23 26.40 -17.27
N PHE A 520 -4.17 26.95 -16.05
CA PHE A 520 -3.25 26.50 -14.99
C PHE A 520 -3.83 26.75 -13.61
N VAL A 521 -3.42 25.98 -12.63
CA VAL A 521 -3.66 26.25 -11.21
C VAL A 521 -2.56 27.17 -10.70
N HIS A 522 -2.94 28.32 -10.13
CA HIS A 522 -1.95 29.24 -9.58
C HIS A 522 -1.28 28.67 -8.33
N TYR A 523 -0.04 29.02 -8.09
CA TYR A 523 0.68 28.65 -6.88
C TYR A 523 0.50 29.70 -5.77
N ASP A 524 -0.08 29.28 -4.66
CA ASP A 524 -0.18 30.07 -3.43
C ASP A 524 0.24 29.23 -2.22
N PRO A 525 1.48 29.37 -1.73
CA PRO A 525 1.98 28.57 -0.60
C PRO A 525 1.23 28.84 0.71
N ASN A 526 0.43 29.89 0.76
CA ASN A 526 -0.38 30.26 1.93
C ASN A 526 -1.84 29.84 1.79
N PHE A 527 -2.22 29.24 0.68
CA PHE A 527 -3.58 28.78 0.48
C PHE A 527 -3.96 27.76 1.55
N ARG A 528 -5.04 28.05 2.27
CA ARG A 528 -5.59 27.18 3.29
C ARG A 528 -7.09 27.21 3.14
N LYS A 529 -7.67 26.09 2.74
CA LYS A 529 -9.11 25.92 2.66
C LYS A 529 -9.51 24.70 3.48
N LYS A 530 -9.83 23.62 2.88
CA LYS A 530 -10.17 22.36 3.53
C LYS A 530 -9.02 21.38 3.32
N GLY A 531 -8.59 20.68 4.34
CA GLY A 531 -7.48 19.75 4.28
C GLY A 531 -6.10 20.41 4.31
N MET A 532 -5.05 19.60 4.22
CA MET A 532 -3.64 20.03 4.33
C MET A 532 -3.04 20.37 2.97
N ASP A 533 -3.38 19.65 1.90
CA ASP A 533 -2.69 19.63 0.61
C ASP A 533 -3.61 20.10 -0.53
N VAL A 534 -4.23 21.26 -0.34
CA VAL A 534 -5.15 21.83 -1.34
C VAL A 534 -4.40 22.36 -2.56
N ASP A 535 -4.99 22.19 -3.75
CA ASP A 535 -4.34 22.36 -5.05
C ASP A 535 -3.59 23.66 -5.27
N PRO A 536 -4.06 24.86 -4.89
CA PRO A 536 -3.27 26.08 -5.06
C PRO A 536 -1.97 26.13 -4.24
N ALA A 537 -1.88 25.39 -3.12
CA ALA A 537 -0.62 25.27 -2.39
C ALA A 537 0.45 24.48 -3.18
N HIS A 538 0.01 23.72 -4.16
CA HIS A 538 0.85 22.89 -5.03
C HIS A 538 0.48 23.09 -6.51
N GLY A 539 0.29 24.33 -6.95
CA GLY A 539 -0.27 24.70 -8.27
C GLY A 539 0.45 24.10 -9.48
N GLY A 540 1.76 23.82 -9.36
CA GLY A 540 2.54 23.11 -10.39
C GLY A 540 2.06 21.67 -10.57
N SER A 541 2.12 20.86 -9.52
CA SER A 541 1.64 19.47 -9.58
C SER A 541 0.14 19.40 -9.89
N ALA A 542 -0.68 20.23 -9.26
CA ALA A 542 -2.12 20.24 -9.51
C ALA A 542 -2.48 20.53 -10.98
N THR A 543 -1.76 21.41 -11.67
CA THR A 543 -1.97 21.67 -13.11
C THR A 543 -1.67 20.43 -13.95
N LEU A 544 -0.55 19.74 -13.67
CA LEU A 544 -0.15 18.53 -14.39
C LEU A 544 -1.15 17.38 -14.15
N GLU A 545 -1.56 17.19 -12.90
CA GLU A 545 -2.56 16.18 -12.50
C GLU A 545 -3.93 16.46 -13.14
N TYR A 546 -4.39 17.72 -13.17
CA TYR A 546 -5.64 18.08 -13.85
C TYR A 546 -5.57 17.83 -15.35
N ALA A 547 -4.43 18.15 -15.99
CA ALA A 547 -4.25 17.90 -17.42
C ALA A 547 -4.29 16.39 -17.73
N LEU A 548 -3.65 15.55 -16.90
CA LEU A 548 -3.73 14.10 -17.03
C LEU A 548 -5.18 13.61 -16.87
N ALA A 549 -5.88 14.06 -15.83
CA ALA A 549 -7.25 13.69 -15.54
C ALA A 549 -8.22 14.13 -16.65
N ASP A 550 -8.08 15.35 -17.17
CA ASP A 550 -8.88 15.84 -18.31
C ASP A 550 -8.64 14.99 -19.56
N CYS A 551 -7.40 14.58 -19.81
CA CYS A 551 -7.11 13.70 -20.93
C CYS A 551 -7.79 12.32 -20.77
N ALA A 552 -7.73 11.71 -19.57
CA ALA A 552 -8.46 10.49 -19.29
C ALA A 552 -9.98 10.68 -19.47
N LEU A 553 -10.53 11.78 -18.96
CA LEU A 553 -11.95 12.10 -19.13
C LEU A 553 -12.35 12.29 -20.60
N SER A 554 -11.45 12.85 -21.45
CA SER A 554 -11.70 12.99 -22.89
C SER A 554 -11.88 11.62 -23.59
N VAL A 555 -11.15 10.61 -23.11
CA VAL A 555 -11.27 9.23 -23.63
C VAL A 555 -12.63 8.65 -23.26
N MET A 556 -13.08 8.81 -22.00
CA MET A 556 -14.40 8.35 -21.58
C MET A 556 -15.52 9.09 -22.32
N ALA A 557 -15.45 10.42 -22.41
CA ALA A 557 -16.40 11.25 -23.13
C ALA A 557 -16.55 10.79 -24.59
N GLY A 558 -15.43 10.57 -25.29
CA GLY A 558 -15.44 10.05 -26.68
C GLY A 558 -16.07 8.66 -26.80
N GLY A 559 -15.79 7.77 -25.84
CA GLY A 559 -16.36 6.43 -25.77
C GLY A 559 -17.88 6.40 -25.48
N LEU A 560 -18.40 7.43 -24.82
CA LEU A 560 -19.83 7.62 -24.53
C LEU A 560 -20.56 8.45 -25.61
N GLY A 561 -19.85 8.97 -26.62
CA GLY A 561 -20.43 9.78 -27.68
C GLY A 561 -20.53 11.28 -27.38
N GLU A 562 -19.97 11.72 -26.27
CA GLU A 562 -19.93 13.12 -25.84
C GLU A 562 -18.79 13.89 -26.54
N HIS A 563 -18.90 14.04 -27.85
CA HIS A 563 -17.82 14.50 -28.73
C HIS A 563 -17.33 15.91 -28.46
N ASP A 564 -18.22 16.83 -28.08
CA ASP A 564 -17.82 18.20 -27.72
C ASP A 564 -17.00 18.25 -26.44
N ASP A 565 -17.43 17.54 -25.40
CA ASP A 565 -16.68 17.41 -24.15
C ASP A 565 -15.35 16.67 -24.38
N ALA A 566 -15.34 15.62 -25.21
CA ALA A 566 -14.13 14.90 -25.58
C ALA A 566 -13.08 15.84 -26.21
N ARG A 567 -13.52 16.75 -27.08
CA ARG A 567 -12.64 17.76 -27.68
C ARG A 567 -12.13 18.76 -26.63
N ILE A 568 -13.02 19.30 -25.79
CA ILE A 568 -12.67 20.28 -24.75
C ILE A 568 -11.67 19.67 -23.75
N PHE A 569 -11.97 18.48 -23.24
CA PHE A 569 -11.09 17.81 -22.27
C PHE A 569 -9.75 17.39 -22.89
N ARG A 570 -9.72 17.01 -24.16
CA ARG A 570 -8.46 16.75 -24.89
C ARG A 570 -7.60 18.01 -25.02
N GLU A 571 -8.20 19.15 -25.32
CA GLU A 571 -7.51 20.45 -25.37
C GLU A 571 -6.93 20.77 -23.99
N ARG A 572 -7.72 20.60 -22.91
CA ARG A 572 -7.30 20.82 -21.53
C ARG A 572 -6.23 19.81 -21.06
N GLY A 573 -6.23 18.61 -21.61
CA GLY A 573 -5.16 17.62 -21.40
C GLY A 573 -3.77 18.11 -21.81
N ASN A 574 -3.70 19.22 -22.56
CA ASN A 574 -2.47 19.90 -22.98
C ASN A 574 -2.13 21.14 -22.13
N ASN A 575 -2.87 21.43 -21.08
CA ASN A 575 -2.64 22.58 -20.21
C ASN A 575 -1.31 22.49 -19.42
N TRP A 576 -0.67 21.34 -19.36
CA TRP A 576 0.70 21.20 -18.85
C TRP A 576 1.69 22.17 -19.55
N ARG A 577 1.46 22.52 -20.83
CA ARG A 577 2.27 23.47 -21.61
C ARG A 577 2.27 24.87 -21.00
N ASN A 578 1.21 25.26 -20.28
CA ASN A 578 1.12 26.55 -19.62
C ASN A 578 2.09 26.70 -18.45
N LEU A 579 2.63 25.59 -17.94
CA LEU A 579 3.69 25.56 -16.93
C LEU A 579 5.09 25.40 -17.53
N TRP A 580 5.22 25.10 -18.83
CA TRP A 580 6.51 24.87 -19.43
C TRP A 580 7.24 26.20 -19.64
N ASP A 581 8.40 26.41 -19.02
CA ASP A 581 9.23 27.62 -19.13
C ASP A 581 10.58 27.25 -19.77
N ASP A 582 10.70 27.55 -21.06
CA ASP A 582 11.90 27.29 -21.88
C ASP A 582 13.15 28.06 -21.41
N THR A 583 12.98 29.08 -20.57
CA THR A 583 14.08 29.87 -20.02
C THR A 583 14.72 29.29 -18.78
N VAL A 584 14.05 28.33 -18.14
CA VAL A 584 14.61 27.63 -16.96
C VAL A 584 15.65 26.62 -17.41
N ALA A 585 16.84 26.74 -16.85
CA ALA A 585 17.95 25.83 -17.14
C ALA A 585 18.55 25.25 -15.85
N ASP A 586 18.75 23.95 -15.86
CA ASP A 586 19.45 23.23 -14.78
C ASP A 586 20.21 22.02 -15.33
N ARG A 587 21.41 21.74 -14.80
CA ARG A 587 22.24 20.56 -15.12
C ARG A 587 22.46 20.30 -16.61
N GLY A 588 22.49 21.35 -17.44
CA GLY A 588 22.71 21.24 -18.88
C GLY A 588 21.44 20.90 -19.70
N PHE A 589 20.26 21.04 -19.11
CA PHE A 589 18.96 20.93 -19.74
C PHE A 589 18.22 22.25 -19.64
N THR A 590 17.36 22.53 -20.61
CA THR A 590 16.51 23.73 -20.67
C THR A 590 15.05 23.33 -20.83
N GLY A 591 14.13 24.17 -20.33
CA GLY A 591 12.70 23.87 -20.33
C GLY A 591 12.29 22.97 -19.17
N PHE A 592 11.52 23.52 -18.24
CA PHE A 592 10.99 22.80 -17.08
C PHE A 592 9.61 23.31 -16.70
N PRO A 593 8.76 22.49 -16.07
CA PRO A 593 7.56 22.99 -15.42
C PRO A 593 7.94 24.00 -14.34
N ARG A 594 7.29 25.17 -14.37
CA ARG A 594 7.46 26.24 -13.39
C ARG A 594 6.10 26.71 -12.92
N PRO A 595 5.85 26.84 -11.61
CA PRO A 595 4.59 27.34 -11.09
C PRO A 595 4.32 28.79 -11.55
N ARG A 596 3.03 29.14 -11.66
CA ARG A 596 2.57 30.50 -11.98
C ARG A 596 1.83 31.12 -10.81
N ASN A 597 2.02 32.44 -10.66
CA ASN A 597 1.23 33.27 -9.76
C ASN A 597 -0.20 33.48 -10.30
N ALA A 598 -1.12 33.94 -9.45
CA ALA A 598 -2.51 34.17 -9.84
C ALA A 598 -2.69 35.21 -10.99
N ASP A 599 -1.76 36.16 -11.14
CA ASP A 599 -1.75 37.13 -12.23
C ASP A 599 -1.22 36.55 -13.56
N GLY A 600 -0.73 35.30 -13.55
CA GLY A 600 -0.17 34.63 -14.72
C GLY A 600 1.35 34.80 -14.88
N SER A 601 2.01 35.59 -14.05
CA SER A 601 3.47 35.68 -14.02
C SER A 601 4.10 34.40 -13.48
N TRP A 602 5.36 34.15 -13.88
CA TRP A 602 6.12 33.01 -13.34
C TRP A 602 6.45 33.20 -11.86
N TYR A 603 6.21 32.18 -11.05
CA TYR A 603 6.65 32.21 -9.67
C TYR A 603 8.16 32.34 -9.58
N THR A 604 8.60 33.29 -8.78
CA THR A 604 10.02 33.51 -8.46
C THR A 604 10.17 33.49 -6.94
N PRO A 605 10.98 32.59 -6.39
CA PRO A 605 11.19 32.54 -4.94
C PRO A 605 11.91 33.80 -4.43
N PRO A 606 11.86 34.09 -3.12
CA PRO A 606 12.53 35.26 -2.53
C PRO A 606 14.04 35.31 -2.79
N THR A 607 14.67 34.18 -3.09
CA THR A 607 16.10 34.09 -3.49
C THR A 607 16.37 34.66 -4.88
N GLY A 608 15.34 35.01 -5.64
CA GLY A 608 15.43 35.60 -6.99
C GLY A 608 15.65 34.59 -8.11
N LYS A 609 15.90 33.32 -7.83
CA LYS A 609 16.13 32.27 -8.86
C LYS A 609 15.27 31.03 -8.59
N TYR A 610 14.48 30.65 -9.57
CA TYR A 610 13.76 29.38 -9.55
C TYR A 610 14.72 28.20 -9.77
N SER A 611 14.52 27.11 -9.02
CA SER A 611 15.25 25.86 -9.18
C SER A 611 14.27 24.71 -9.44
N PRO A 612 14.42 23.95 -10.54
CA PRO A 612 13.58 22.79 -10.83
C PRO A 612 13.73 21.65 -9.83
N SER A 613 14.77 21.67 -9.02
CA SER A 613 14.98 20.70 -7.93
C SER A 613 14.26 21.09 -6.63
N SER A 614 13.59 22.26 -6.60
CA SER A 614 12.82 22.68 -5.42
C SER A 614 11.43 22.06 -5.42
N ASP A 615 10.90 21.79 -4.23
CA ASP A 615 9.54 21.35 -3.98
C ASP A 615 8.49 22.44 -4.18
N LYS A 616 8.89 23.71 -4.34
CA LYS A 616 7.97 24.85 -4.37
C LYS A 616 6.99 24.79 -5.55
N GLY A 617 5.71 24.59 -5.19
CA GLY A 617 4.61 24.41 -6.15
C GLY A 617 4.39 22.95 -6.60
N PHE A 618 5.12 22.00 -6.04
CA PHE A 618 4.97 20.57 -6.31
C PHE A 618 4.71 19.82 -5.01
N HIS A 619 3.76 18.92 -5.04
CA HIS A 619 3.39 18.07 -3.91
C HIS A 619 4.31 16.85 -3.91
N GLU A 620 4.98 16.62 -2.79
CA GLU A 620 5.85 15.44 -2.58
C GLU A 620 6.83 15.18 -3.74
N GLY A 621 7.34 16.23 -4.32
CA GLY A 621 8.26 16.12 -5.45
C GLY A 621 8.79 17.46 -5.93
N THR A 622 9.40 17.46 -7.09
CA THR A 622 10.04 18.61 -7.73
C THR A 622 9.65 18.69 -9.22
N ALA A 623 9.99 19.79 -9.88
CA ALA A 623 9.78 19.90 -11.32
C ALA A 623 10.58 18.85 -12.11
N TRP A 624 11.75 18.41 -11.62
CA TRP A 624 12.51 17.31 -12.22
C TRP A 624 11.77 15.99 -12.21
N GLN A 625 10.97 15.75 -11.19
CA GLN A 625 10.18 14.53 -11.04
C GLN A 625 8.86 14.67 -11.80
N TYR A 626 8.12 15.73 -11.58
CA TYR A 626 6.82 15.96 -12.20
C TYR A 626 6.86 16.25 -13.71
N GLN A 627 8.01 16.62 -14.32
CA GLN A 627 8.08 16.83 -15.78
C GLN A 627 7.70 15.60 -16.61
N TRP A 628 7.75 14.41 -16.01
CA TRP A 628 7.39 13.15 -16.66
C TRP A 628 5.89 12.83 -16.57
N LEU A 629 5.12 13.55 -15.74
CA LEU A 629 3.67 13.40 -15.62
C LEU A 629 2.93 14.03 -16.81
N VAL A 630 3.37 13.67 -18.02
CA VAL A 630 2.81 14.07 -19.33
C VAL A 630 2.70 12.85 -20.26
N GLN A 631 2.53 11.67 -19.69
CA GLN A 631 2.39 10.41 -20.45
C GLN A 631 1.18 10.40 -21.40
N GLN A 632 0.19 11.26 -21.18
CA GLN A 632 -0.95 11.44 -22.08
C GLN A 632 -0.60 12.15 -23.39
N ASN A 633 0.55 12.85 -23.46
CA ASN A 633 1.03 13.52 -24.68
C ASN A 633 2.56 13.46 -24.78
N VAL A 634 3.10 12.27 -24.98
CA VAL A 634 4.55 12.05 -25.09
C VAL A 634 5.16 12.77 -26.29
N PRO A 635 4.56 12.78 -27.51
CA PRO A 635 5.11 13.55 -28.63
C PRO A 635 5.24 15.03 -28.33
N GLY A 636 4.24 15.62 -27.65
CA GLY A 636 4.30 17.02 -27.25
C GLY A 636 5.35 17.33 -26.22
N LEU A 637 5.59 16.40 -25.27
CA LEU A 637 6.66 16.51 -24.29
C LEU A 637 8.04 16.41 -24.95
N VAL A 638 8.23 15.47 -25.86
CA VAL A 638 9.45 15.28 -26.65
C VAL A 638 9.77 16.55 -27.46
N GLU A 639 8.76 17.15 -28.11
CA GLU A 639 8.89 18.44 -28.81
C GLU A 639 9.37 19.53 -27.87
N ALA A 640 8.73 19.69 -26.70
CA ALA A 640 9.07 20.71 -25.70
C ALA A 640 10.47 20.52 -25.11
N MET A 641 10.96 19.29 -25.03
CA MET A 641 12.31 18.96 -24.56
C MET A 641 13.39 19.09 -25.65
N GLY A 642 13.03 19.35 -26.91
CA GLY A 642 14.01 19.50 -28.00
C GLY A 642 14.26 18.23 -28.82
N GLY A 643 13.37 17.23 -28.78
CA GLY A 643 13.42 16.02 -29.59
C GLY A 643 13.75 14.77 -28.81
N VAL A 644 13.66 13.62 -29.48
CA VAL A 644 13.82 12.28 -28.87
C VAL A 644 15.19 12.10 -28.20
N ASP A 645 16.27 12.51 -28.87
CA ASP A 645 17.61 12.34 -28.32
C ASP A 645 17.84 13.17 -27.05
N GLU A 646 17.33 14.40 -27.00
CA GLU A 646 17.43 15.25 -25.82
C GLU A 646 16.54 14.73 -24.67
N THR A 647 15.35 14.23 -24.98
CA THR A 647 14.47 13.57 -24.00
C THR A 647 15.14 12.32 -23.43
N ALA A 648 15.74 11.49 -24.29
CA ALA A 648 16.47 10.29 -23.84
C ALA A 648 17.68 10.66 -22.96
N ARG A 649 18.47 11.67 -23.36
CA ARG A 649 19.60 12.18 -22.57
C ARG A 649 19.15 12.70 -21.19
N ARG A 650 17.98 13.33 -21.11
CA ARG A 650 17.38 13.84 -19.85
C ARG A 650 16.90 12.69 -18.96
N LEU A 651 16.26 11.67 -19.53
CA LEU A 651 15.93 10.42 -18.80
C LEU A 651 17.17 9.71 -18.30
N ASP A 652 18.23 9.62 -19.13
CA ASP A 652 19.51 9.02 -18.73
C ASP A 652 20.13 9.76 -17.53
N ALA A 653 20.06 11.07 -17.52
CA ALA A 653 20.51 11.88 -16.39
C ALA A 653 19.60 11.70 -15.16
N PHE A 654 18.28 11.65 -15.35
CA PHE A 654 17.30 11.47 -14.28
C PHE A 654 17.47 10.13 -13.57
N PHE A 655 17.64 9.04 -14.32
CA PHE A 655 17.83 7.70 -13.77
C PHE A 655 19.29 7.35 -13.43
N ALA A 656 20.28 8.18 -13.81
CA ALA A 656 21.70 7.82 -13.79
C ALA A 656 21.96 6.52 -14.57
N TYR A 657 21.41 6.42 -15.78
CA TYR A 657 21.29 5.19 -16.56
C TYR A 657 22.62 4.42 -16.73
N ASP A 658 23.73 5.12 -16.99
CA ASP A 658 25.07 4.54 -17.11
C ASP A 658 25.52 3.78 -15.84
N LYS A 659 25.09 4.28 -14.66
CA LYS A 659 25.35 3.63 -13.38
C LYS A 659 24.52 2.37 -13.19
N LEU A 660 23.27 2.38 -13.67
CA LEU A 660 22.39 1.21 -13.62
C LEU A 660 22.93 0.08 -14.51
N VAL A 661 23.42 0.40 -15.70
CA VAL A 661 24.04 -0.59 -16.60
C VAL A 661 25.29 -1.20 -15.97
N ALA A 662 26.07 -0.39 -15.26
CA ALA A 662 27.28 -0.87 -14.58
C ALA A 662 26.98 -1.74 -13.34
N ASP A 663 25.98 -1.37 -12.55
CA ASP A 663 25.56 -2.10 -11.35
C ASP A 663 24.10 -1.75 -11.00
N HIS A 664 23.16 -2.51 -11.54
CA HIS A 664 21.74 -2.28 -11.34
C HIS A 664 21.24 -2.60 -9.92
N VAL A 665 22.06 -3.20 -9.07
CA VAL A 665 21.74 -3.50 -7.66
C VAL A 665 22.21 -2.38 -6.73
N ALA A 666 23.45 -1.93 -6.88
CA ALA A 666 24.01 -0.92 -5.98
C ALA A 666 23.69 0.52 -6.42
N ALA A 667 23.56 0.77 -7.74
CA ALA A 667 23.35 2.11 -8.25
C ALA A 667 22.02 2.75 -7.79
N PRO A 668 20.86 2.06 -7.77
CA PRO A 668 19.62 2.66 -7.27
C PRO A 668 19.77 3.25 -5.86
N ARG A 669 20.43 2.52 -4.97
CA ARG A 669 20.63 2.91 -3.56
C ARG A 669 21.60 4.08 -3.35
N LYS A 670 22.35 4.47 -4.40
CA LYS A 670 23.34 5.57 -4.36
C LYS A 670 22.90 6.80 -5.15
N GLU A 671 22.20 6.57 -6.26
CA GLU A 671 21.91 7.61 -7.25
C GLU A 671 20.47 8.12 -7.16
N TRP A 672 19.55 7.30 -6.68
CA TRP A 672 18.13 7.64 -6.59
C TRP A 672 17.75 8.18 -5.21
N VAL A 673 16.56 8.72 -5.10
CA VAL A 673 15.97 9.14 -3.82
C VAL A 673 15.42 7.89 -3.13
N VAL A 674 16.23 7.29 -2.24
CA VAL A 674 15.87 6.07 -1.51
C VAL A 674 16.08 6.31 -0.02
N GLY A 675 15.11 5.95 0.80
CA GLY A 675 15.15 6.14 2.25
C GLY A 675 14.07 7.10 2.74
N PRO A 676 14.28 7.81 3.85
CA PRO A 676 13.30 8.72 4.43
C PRO A 676 12.80 9.77 3.45
N TYR A 677 11.55 10.20 3.63
CA TYR A 677 10.94 11.25 2.81
C TYR A 677 11.80 12.51 2.78
N ASP A 678 12.43 12.78 1.62
CA ASP A 678 13.18 14.00 1.34
C ASP A 678 12.85 14.49 -0.07
N TYR A 679 11.90 15.37 -0.19
CA TYR A 679 11.43 15.91 -1.47
C TYR A 679 12.18 17.20 -1.89
N TYR A 680 13.01 17.75 -1.02
CA TYR A 680 13.68 19.01 -1.26
C TYR A 680 14.96 18.83 -2.07
N ASN A 681 15.18 19.74 -3.03
CA ASN A 681 16.41 19.82 -3.83
C ASN A 681 16.74 18.53 -4.63
N GLN A 682 15.74 17.73 -4.93
CA GLN A 682 15.88 16.47 -5.65
C GLN A 682 15.78 16.68 -7.17
N TYR A 683 16.62 15.98 -7.93
CA TYR A 683 16.59 15.97 -9.40
C TYR A 683 16.67 14.55 -9.97
N ARG A 684 16.77 13.56 -9.12
CA ARG A 684 16.83 12.14 -9.45
C ARG A 684 15.48 11.47 -9.30
N TYR A 685 15.35 10.30 -9.89
CA TYR A 685 14.22 9.42 -9.74
C TYR A 685 13.94 9.11 -8.27
N ASN A 686 12.68 9.19 -7.90
CA ASN A 686 12.19 8.83 -6.58
C ASN A 686 11.30 7.58 -6.68
N PRO A 687 11.85 6.36 -6.55
CA PRO A 687 11.06 5.14 -6.58
C PRO A 687 10.19 4.94 -5.32
N ASN A 688 10.30 5.83 -4.33
CA ASN A 688 9.62 5.73 -3.06
C ASN A 688 8.26 6.42 -3.06
N ASN A 689 7.89 7.13 -4.15
CA ASN A 689 6.71 7.96 -4.18
C ASN A 689 6.00 7.99 -5.53
N GLU A 690 4.72 8.27 -5.53
CA GLU A 690 3.77 8.12 -6.62
C GLU A 690 4.04 8.96 -7.87
N PRO A 691 4.49 10.22 -7.78
CA PRO A 691 4.69 11.07 -8.96
C PRO A 691 5.58 10.48 -10.04
N ASP A 692 6.48 9.57 -9.68
CA ASP A 692 7.52 9.03 -10.55
C ASP A 692 7.26 7.58 -11.00
N LEU A 693 6.25 6.88 -10.49
CA LEU A 693 6.05 5.44 -10.71
C LEU A 693 5.98 5.03 -12.18
N HIS A 694 5.43 5.89 -13.06
CA HIS A 694 5.30 5.64 -14.50
C HIS A 694 6.57 5.99 -15.29
N ALA A 695 7.47 6.80 -14.72
CA ALA A 695 8.62 7.39 -15.44
C ALA A 695 9.54 6.34 -16.13
N PRO A 696 9.79 5.13 -15.59
CA PRO A 696 10.59 4.11 -16.26
C PRO A 696 10.07 3.73 -17.65
N TRP A 697 8.76 3.80 -17.88
CA TRP A 697 8.15 3.43 -19.16
C TRP A 697 8.20 4.55 -20.20
N MET A 698 8.60 5.77 -19.82
CA MET A 698 8.82 6.85 -20.78
C MET A 698 9.84 6.47 -21.85
N TYR A 699 10.85 5.66 -21.53
CA TYR A 699 11.79 5.16 -22.53
C TYR A 699 11.11 4.32 -23.62
N ALA A 700 10.22 3.38 -23.24
CA ALA A 700 9.48 2.59 -24.22
C ALA A 700 8.56 3.46 -25.10
N LEU A 701 7.97 4.51 -24.50
CA LEU A 701 7.10 5.47 -25.22
C LEU A 701 7.86 6.36 -26.21
N ILE A 702 9.19 6.50 -26.07
CA ILE A 702 10.06 7.23 -27.02
C ILE A 702 10.91 6.30 -27.89
N GLY A 703 10.58 4.99 -27.96
CA GLY A 703 11.23 4.03 -28.86
C GLY A 703 12.54 3.41 -28.32
N GLN A 704 12.77 3.45 -27.00
CA GLN A 704 13.94 2.84 -26.34
C GLN A 704 13.54 1.80 -25.28
N PRO A 705 12.76 0.75 -25.61
CA PRO A 705 12.16 -0.17 -24.65
C PRO A 705 13.19 -0.98 -23.83
N TRP A 706 14.41 -1.18 -24.34
CA TRP A 706 15.48 -1.85 -23.59
C TRP A 706 15.88 -1.07 -22.33
N LYS A 707 15.84 0.29 -22.40
CA LYS A 707 16.14 1.14 -21.23
C LYS A 707 15.06 1.03 -20.17
N THR A 708 13.79 0.89 -20.55
CA THR A 708 12.71 0.56 -19.60
C THR A 708 13.03 -0.71 -18.81
N SER A 709 13.42 -1.79 -19.50
CA SER A 709 13.80 -3.06 -18.84
C SER A 709 14.94 -2.89 -17.85
N THR A 710 15.96 -2.07 -18.17
CA THR A 710 17.06 -1.75 -17.26
C THR A 710 16.59 -1.04 -16.00
N VAL A 711 15.81 0.03 -16.15
CA VAL A 711 15.37 0.87 -15.02
C VAL A 711 14.41 0.09 -14.13
N VAL A 712 13.44 -0.62 -14.72
CA VAL A 712 12.48 -1.43 -13.97
C VAL A 712 13.22 -2.54 -13.21
N ARG A 713 14.17 -3.25 -13.83
CA ARG A 713 14.95 -4.28 -13.14
C ARG A 713 15.73 -3.69 -11.97
N ALA A 714 16.32 -2.52 -12.12
CA ALA A 714 17.03 -1.81 -11.06
C ALA A 714 16.08 -1.43 -9.90
N ALA A 715 14.90 -0.91 -10.20
CA ALA A 715 13.89 -0.57 -9.19
C ALA A 715 13.36 -1.80 -8.44
N GLN A 716 13.14 -2.92 -9.13
CA GLN A 716 12.75 -4.18 -8.49
C GLN A 716 13.75 -4.67 -7.43
N THR A 717 15.03 -4.29 -7.51
CA THR A 717 16.05 -4.67 -6.51
C THR A 717 15.84 -4.00 -5.16
N LEU A 718 15.01 -2.96 -5.10
CA LEU A 718 14.65 -2.26 -3.86
C LEU A 718 13.60 -3.03 -3.05
N PHE A 719 12.90 -3.96 -3.69
CA PHE A 719 11.95 -4.87 -3.03
C PHE A 719 12.67 -6.16 -2.63
N THR A 720 12.66 -6.48 -1.33
CA THR A 720 13.44 -7.59 -0.78
C THR A 720 12.66 -8.40 0.23
N ASN A 721 13.07 -9.66 0.46
CA ASN A 721 12.51 -10.51 1.51
C ASN A 721 13.09 -10.16 2.89
N GLY A 722 12.84 -8.94 3.35
CA GLY A 722 13.27 -8.44 4.65
C GLY A 722 12.31 -7.39 5.18
N ALA A 723 12.40 -7.04 6.46
CA ALA A 723 11.47 -6.10 7.09
C ALA A 723 11.44 -4.71 6.40
N GLY A 724 12.59 -4.22 5.89
CA GLY A 724 12.68 -3.00 5.06
C GLY A 724 12.52 -3.28 3.56
N GLY A 725 11.73 -4.27 3.17
CA GLY A 725 11.65 -4.79 1.80
C GLY A 725 10.64 -4.10 0.89
N VAL A 726 10.05 -3.01 1.29
CA VAL A 726 9.27 -2.08 0.45
C VAL A 726 10.02 -0.75 0.39
N THR A 727 10.19 -0.19 -0.81
CA THR A 727 10.79 1.12 -0.97
C THR A 727 9.73 2.21 -0.82
N GLY A 728 9.93 3.13 0.13
CA GLY A 728 8.92 4.13 0.49
C GLY A 728 7.74 3.56 1.25
N ASN A 729 6.67 4.36 1.33
CA ASN A 729 5.41 3.95 1.93
C ASN A 729 4.65 3.04 0.95
N ASP A 730 3.99 1.98 1.42
CA ASP A 730 3.27 1.06 0.52
C ASP A 730 1.98 1.68 -0.07
N ASP A 731 1.47 2.75 0.54
CA ASP A 731 0.34 3.58 0.12
C ASP A 731 -0.86 2.76 -0.34
N LEU A 732 -1.44 2.05 0.66
CA LEU A 732 -2.60 1.16 0.49
C LEU A 732 -2.40 0.10 -0.60
N GLY A 733 -1.16 -0.39 -0.77
CA GLY A 733 -0.81 -1.42 -1.73
C GLY A 733 -0.41 -0.90 -3.11
N THR A 734 -0.25 0.41 -3.31
CA THR A 734 0.13 1.00 -4.60
C THR A 734 1.54 0.60 -5.01
N MET A 735 2.52 0.72 -4.09
CA MET A 735 3.90 0.31 -4.37
C MET A 735 4.01 -1.19 -4.61
N SER A 736 3.26 -1.97 -3.83
CA SER A 736 3.15 -3.42 -4.03
C SER A 736 2.52 -3.77 -5.39
N ALA A 737 1.48 -3.07 -5.83
CA ALA A 737 0.88 -3.26 -7.15
C ALA A 737 1.84 -2.90 -8.29
N TRP A 738 2.64 -1.84 -8.12
CA TRP A 738 3.73 -1.50 -9.03
C TRP A 738 4.72 -2.65 -9.18
N TYR A 739 5.13 -3.25 -8.04
CA TYR A 739 6.03 -4.41 -8.08
C TYR A 739 5.39 -5.61 -8.78
N VAL A 740 4.12 -5.93 -8.48
CA VAL A 740 3.40 -7.03 -9.15
C VAL A 740 3.38 -6.81 -10.66
N PHE A 741 2.91 -5.67 -11.16
CA PHE A 741 2.90 -5.39 -12.60
C PHE A 741 4.30 -5.43 -13.21
N SER A 742 5.28 -4.85 -12.54
CA SER A 742 6.67 -4.89 -13.03
C SER A 742 7.23 -6.31 -13.12
N ALA A 743 6.85 -7.20 -12.20
CA ALA A 743 7.25 -8.60 -12.23
C ALA A 743 6.56 -9.39 -13.36
N LEU A 744 5.31 -9.01 -13.70
CA LEU A 744 4.59 -9.55 -14.87
C LEU A 744 5.21 -9.12 -16.21
N GLY A 745 6.04 -8.09 -16.22
CA GLY A 745 6.62 -7.53 -17.47
C GLY A 745 5.70 -6.55 -18.19
N MET A 746 4.77 -5.92 -17.49
CA MET A 746 3.83 -4.94 -18.04
C MET A 746 3.48 -3.83 -17.03
N TYR A 747 2.98 -2.70 -17.52
CA TYR A 747 2.57 -1.59 -16.66
C TYR A 747 1.53 -0.69 -17.36
N PRO A 748 0.45 -0.26 -16.67
CA PRO A 748 -0.57 0.64 -17.23
C PRO A 748 -0.07 2.09 -17.21
N ALA A 749 0.90 2.42 -18.07
CA ALA A 749 1.64 3.68 -18.02
C ALA A 749 0.81 4.92 -18.35
N VAL A 750 -0.30 4.78 -19.10
CA VAL A 750 -1.17 5.90 -19.50
C VAL A 750 -2.58 5.65 -18.99
N PRO A 751 -2.99 6.30 -17.88
CA PRO A 751 -4.31 6.12 -17.30
C PRO A 751 -5.45 6.42 -18.30
N GLY A 752 -6.56 5.68 -18.17
CA GLY A 752 -7.75 5.81 -19.01
C GLY A 752 -7.68 5.12 -20.37
N THR A 753 -6.52 4.55 -20.74
CA THR A 753 -6.38 3.89 -22.05
C THR A 753 -6.67 2.39 -22.00
N GLY A 754 -6.52 1.74 -20.86
CA GLY A 754 -6.58 0.29 -20.73
C GLY A 754 -5.44 -0.44 -21.46
N GLN A 755 -4.32 0.24 -21.67
CA GLN A 755 -3.13 -0.29 -22.32
C GLN A 755 -2.01 -0.56 -21.33
N PHE A 756 -1.28 -1.66 -21.54
CA PHE A 756 -0.10 -2.02 -20.77
C PHE A 756 1.15 -1.90 -21.65
N VAL A 757 2.12 -1.12 -21.18
CA VAL A 757 3.45 -1.03 -21.80
C VAL A 757 4.31 -2.17 -21.29
N LEU A 758 5.02 -2.87 -22.19
CA LEU A 758 5.71 -4.11 -21.93
C LEU A 758 7.21 -3.91 -21.69
N HIS A 759 7.80 -4.81 -20.91
CA HIS A 759 9.24 -4.91 -20.66
C HIS A 759 9.61 -6.35 -20.28
N ALA A 760 10.87 -6.63 -19.95
CA ALA A 760 11.33 -7.98 -19.61
C ALA A 760 10.69 -8.48 -18.29
N PRO A 761 9.92 -9.60 -18.31
CA PRO A 761 9.34 -10.19 -17.09
C PRO A 761 10.40 -10.65 -16.09
N ARG A 762 9.99 -10.80 -14.84
CA ARG A 762 10.87 -11.31 -13.78
C ARG A 762 10.92 -12.84 -13.73
N PHE A 763 9.81 -13.50 -14.07
CA PHE A 763 9.59 -14.94 -13.96
C PHE A 763 9.57 -15.60 -15.35
N GLU A 764 10.00 -16.85 -15.42
CA GLU A 764 9.93 -17.64 -16.68
C GLU A 764 8.51 -17.92 -17.10
N LYS A 765 7.61 -18.06 -16.13
CA LYS A 765 6.21 -18.32 -16.38
C LYS A 765 5.32 -17.59 -15.37
N VAL A 766 4.27 -16.97 -15.89
CA VAL A 766 3.17 -16.43 -15.09
C VAL A 766 1.86 -16.90 -15.66
N VAL A 767 0.94 -17.31 -14.80
CA VAL A 767 -0.44 -17.65 -15.16
C VAL A 767 -1.38 -16.78 -14.34
N VAL A 768 -2.22 -15.99 -14.98
CA VAL A 768 -3.28 -15.19 -14.34
C VAL A 768 -4.61 -15.82 -14.68
N GLU A 769 -5.32 -16.31 -13.66
CA GLU A 769 -6.68 -16.84 -13.79
C GLU A 769 -7.67 -15.68 -13.83
N LEU A 770 -8.30 -15.47 -14.97
CA LEU A 770 -9.28 -14.41 -15.17
C LEU A 770 -10.67 -14.85 -14.67
N ALA A 771 -11.46 -13.91 -14.18
CA ALA A 771 -12.78 -14.20 -13.61
C ALA A 771 -13.78 -14.82 -14.59
N ASN A 772 -13.56 -14.70 -15.91
CA ASN A 772 -14.37 -15.34 -16.93
C ASN A 772 -13.92 -16.77 -17.28
N GLY A 773 -12.96 -17.33 -16.53
CA GLY A 773 -12.37 -18.64 -16.75
C GLY A 773 -11.28 -18.69 -17.82
N GLY A 774 -10.95 -17.55 -18.45
CA GLY A 774 -9.79 -17.44 -19.34
C GLY A 774 -8.49 -17.37 -18.54
N ARG A 775 -7.36 -17.61 -19.24
CA ARG A 775 -6.01 -17.51 -18.66
C ARG A 775 -5.15 -16.56 -19.46
N LEU A 776 -4.57 -15.60 -18.79
CA LEU A 776 -3.44 -14.86 -19.32
C LEU A 776 -2.17 -15.62 -18.94
N VAL A 777 -1.42 -16.08 -19.91
CA VAL A 777 -0.16 -16.79 -19.70
C VAL A 777 0.97 -15.92 -20.23
N ILE A 778 1.99 -15.68 -19.43
CA ILE A 778 3.22 -15.01 -19.86
C ILE A 778 4.34 -16.04 -19.78
N GLU A 779 4.96 -16.30 -20.91
CA GLU A 779 6.08 -17.23 -21.06
C GLU A 779 7.33 -16.46 -21.47
N ALA A 780 8.35 -16.49 -20.61
CA ALA A 780 9.64 -15.84 -20.83
C ALA A 780 10.78 -16.78 -20.45
N PRO A 781 11.01 -17.86 -21.23
CA PRO A 781 12.03 -18.86 -20.92
C PRO A 781 13.42 -18.22 -20.72
N GLY A 782 14.09 -18.56 -19.62
CA GLY A 782 15.39 -18.00 -19.23
C GLY A 782 15.31 -16.64 -18.55
N ALA A 783 14.11 -16.15 -18.17
CA ALA A 783 13.98 -14.96 -17.34
C ALA A 783 14.65 -15.15 -15.99
N ASP A 784 15.50 -14.20 -15.63
CA ASP A 784 16.23 -14.20 -14.35
C ASP A 784 16.17 -12.81 -13.73
N GLY A 785 15.41 -12.69 -12.65
CA GLY A 785 15.20 -11.45 -11.90
C GLY A 785 16.46 -10.80 -11.35
N ARG A 786 17.62 -11.47 -11.40
CA ARG A 786 18.90 -11.00 -10.88
C ARG A 786 19.80 -10.40 -11.96
N ARG A 787 19.43 -10.53 -13.25
CA ARG A 787 20.21 -10.03 -14.38
C ARG A 787 19.46 -8.96 -15.16
N LEU A 788 20.21 -8.12 -15.85
CA LEU A 788 19.64 -7.27 -16.89
C LEU A 788 19.32 -8.13 -18.10
N GLN A 789 18.07 -8.11 -18.50
CA GLN A 789 17.54 -8.80 -19.67
C GLN A 789 16.59 -7.90 -20.43
N TYR A 790 16.48 -8.12 -21.72
CA TYR A 790 15.77 -7.26 -22.65
C TYR A 790 14.84 -8.08 -23.52
N VAL A 791 13.70 -7.52 -23.85
CA VAL A 791 12.79 -8.16 -24.84
C VAL A 791 13.42 -8.02 -26.23
N SER A 792 13.66 -9.14 -26.88
CA SER A 792 14.16 -9.20 -28.27
C SER A 792 13.08 -9.65 -29.26
N GLY A 793 11.95 -10.15 -28.76
CA GLY A 793 10.79 -10.54 -29.56
C GLY A 793 9.58 -10.85 -28.70
N LEU A 794 8.40 -10.67 -29.24
CA LEU A 794 7.13 -10.93 -28.57
C LEU A 794 6.15 -11.61 -29.53
N LYS A 795 5.35 -12.54 -28.99
CA LYS A 795 4.15 -13.06 -29.64
C LYS A 795 2.93 -12.87 -28.76
N LEU A 796 1.81 -12.46 -29.36
CA LEU A 796 0.49 -12.50 -28.75
C LEU A 796 -0.27 -13.69 -29.38
N GLY A 797 -0.46 -14.73 -28.62
CA GLY A 797 -0.87 -16.03 -29.13
C GLY A 797 0.16 -16.57 -30.10
N LYS A 798 -0.21 -16.72 -31.38
CA LYS A 798 0.70 -17.20 -32.46
C LYS A 798 1.28 -16.08 -33.34
N ALA A 799 0.81 -14.85 -33.17
CA ALA A 799 1.18 -13.73 -34.02
C ALA A 799 2.41 -13.00 -33.44
N ASP A 800 3.42 -12.77 -34.26
CA ASP A 800 4.53 -11.90 -33.92
C ASP A 800 4.02 -10.46 -33.72
N ARG A 801 4.59 -9.77 -32.72
CA ARG A 801 4.18 -8.43 -32.36
C ARG A 801 5.41 -7.56 -32.10
N ASP A 802 5.51 -6.47 -32.84
CA ASP A 802 6.58 -5.49 -32.70
C ASP A 802 6.14 -4.23 -31.93
N LYS A 803 4.94 -4.25 -31.34
CA LYS A 803 4.42 -3.17 -30.49
C LYS A 803 4.87 -3.39 -29.05
N VAL A 804 5.31 -2.32 -28.38
CA VAL A 804 5.74 -2.35 -26.98
C VAL A 804 4.55 -2.32 -26.00
N TRP A 805 3.35 -2.61 -26.46
CA TRP A 805 2.14 -2.57 -25.65
C TRP A 805 1.09 -3.60 -26.08
N VAL A 806 0.20 -3.91 -25.15
CA VAL A 806 -1.03 -4.67 -25.37
C VAL A 806 -2.19 -3.98 -24.67
N SER A 807 -3.44 -4.19 -25.13
CA SER A 807 -4.63 -3.65 -24.48
C SER A 807 -5.30 -4.70 -23.57
N TRP A 808 -6.01 -4.23 -22.55
CA TRP A 808 -6.89 -5.09 -21.75
C TRP A 808 -7.93 -5.82 -22.60
N ALA A 809 -8.48 -5.15 -23.61
CA ALA A 809 -9.43 -5.76 -24.54
C ALA A 809 -8.85 -7.02 -25.23
N GLN A 810 -7.55 -7.01 -25.55
CA GLN A 810 -6.85 -8.18 -26.13
C GLN A 810 -6.57 -9.28 -25.09
N LEU A 811 -6.41 -8.93 -23.82
CA LEU A 811 -6.00 -9.88 -22.77
C LEU A 811 -7.19 -10.49 -22.01
N ARG A 812 -8.30 -9.76 -21.87
CA ARG A 812 -9.44 -10.10 -20.99
C ARG A 812 -10.13 -11.44 -21.28
N SER A 813 -9.98 -11.99 -22.47
CA SER A 813 -10.53 -13.30 -22.84
C SER A 813 -9.57 -14.47 -22.61
N GLY A 814 -8.38 -14.18 -22.12
CA GLY A 814 -7.28 -15.12 -22.00
C GLY A 814 -6.40 -15.14 -23.25
N GLN A 815 -5.11 -15.03 -23.07
CA GLN A 815 -4.10 -15.00 -24.12
C GLN A 815 -2.77 -15.53 -23.61
N THR A 816 -1.87 -15.90 -24.54
CA THR A 816 -0.47 -16.19 -24.23
C THR A 816 0.41 -15.07 -24.78
N LEU A 817 1.24 -14.48 -23.93
CA LEU A 817 2.36 -13.61 -24.29
C LEU A 817 3.64 -14.43 -24.22
N SER A 818 4.23 -14.76 -25.37
CA SER A 818 5.51 -15.47 -25.43
C SER A 818 6.61 -14.44 -25.69
N VAL A 819 7.49 -14.25 -24.69
CA VAL A 819 8.55 -13.24 -24.67
C VAL A 819 9.89 -13.92 -24.96
N THR A 820 10.59 -13.44 -25.96
CA THR A 820 11.98 -13.83 -26.22
C THR A 820 12.91 -12.81 -25.59
N LEU A 821 13.87 -13.29 -24.79
CA LEU A 821 14.81 -12.44 -24.06
C LEU A 821 16.20 -12.47 -24.67
N SER A 822 16.96 -11.37 -24.47
CA SER A 822 18.38 -11.21 -24.78
C SER A 822 19.12 -10.68 -23.57
N ASP A 823 20.38 -11.10 -23.38
CA ASP A 823 21.28 -10.54 -22.37
C ASP A 823 22.01 -9.26 -22.85
N SER A 824 21.80 -8.86 -24.10
CA SER A 824 22.31 -7.62 -24.69
C SER A 824 21.17 -6.74 -25.18
N PRO A 825 21.25 -5.40 -24.99
CA PRO A 825 20.20 -4.50 -25.43
C PRO A 825 20.05 -4.53 -26.96
N PRO A 826 18.85 -4.81 -27.51
CA PRO A 826 18.59 -4.79 -28.94
C PRO A 826 18.27 -3.38 -29.41
N GLU A 827 19.27 -2.51 -29.57
CA GLU A 827 19.09 -1.08 -29.85
C GLU A 827 18.32 -0.80 -31.16
N ASP A 828 18.42 -1.68 -32.15
CA ASP A 828 17.67 -1.63 -33.42
C ASP A 828 16.63 -2.77 -33.54
N GLY A 829 16.20 -3.33 -32.41
CA GLY A 829 15.37 -4.53 -32.37
C GLY A 829 13.88 -4.27 -32.09
N TRP A 830 13.30 -5.17 -31.31
CA TRP A 830 11.90 -5.15 -30.95
C TRP A 830 11.46 -3.82 -30.32
N GLY A 831 10.36 -3.27 -30.84
CA GLY A 831 9.69 -2.09 -30.28
C GLY A 831 10.37 -0.75 -30.59
N THR A 832 11.38 -0.72 -31.47
CA THR A 832 12.07 0.51 -31.88
C THR A 832 11.48 1.16 -33.13
N ALA A 833 10.66 0.43 -33.88
CA ALA A 833 10.07 0.92 -35.12
C ALA A 833 9.09 2.09 -34.88
N PRO A 834 8.97 3.04 -35.81
CA PRO A 834 7.92 4.05 -35.73
C PRO A 834 6.53 3.44 -35.56
N GLY A 835 5.74 3.92 -34.58
CA GLY A 835 4.42 3.36 -34.27
C GLY A 835 4.42 2.10 -33.41
N ALA A 836 5.57 1.66 -32.90
CA ALA A 836 5.64 0.57 -31.92
C ALA A 836 5.07 0.98 -30.55
N ALA A 837 5.21 2.23 -30.16
CA ALA A 837 4.60 2.80 -28.95
C ALA A 837 3.08 2.99 -29.11
N PRO A 838 2.30 2.95 -28.03
CA PRO A 838 0.88 3.28 -28.08
C PRO A 838 0.68 4.75 -28.47
N ALA A 839 -0.48 5.03 -29.10
CA ALA A 839 -0.87 6.39 -29.41
C ALA A 839 -1.08 7.21 -28.11
N SER A 840 -0.65 8.47 -28.12
CA SER A 840 -0.86 9.39 -26.99
C SER A 840 -2.27 10.01 -27.10
N PRO A 841 -3.19 9.78 -26.14
CA PRO A 841 -4.61 10.16 -26.30
C PRO A 841 -4.85 11.66 -26.47
N CYS A 842 -3.92 12.50 -26.02
CA CYS A 842 -4.04 13.96 -26.11
C CYS A 842 -2.98 14.60 -27.02
N ALA A 843 -2.28 13.83 -27.86
CA ALA A 843 -1.38 14.38 -28.87
C ALA A 843 -2.16 15.12 -29.98
N ALA A 844 -1.53 16.17 -30.56
CA ALA A 844 -2.10 16.90 -31.67
C ALA A 844 -2.14 16.02 -32.93
N GLY A 845 -3.28 16.02 -33.65
CA GLY A 845 -3.44 15.34 -34.94
C GLY A 845 -3.80 13.86 -34.87
N GLU A 846 -3.74 13.22 -33.72
CA GLU A 846 -4.28 11.89 -33.52
C GLU A 846 -5.77 11.98 -33.18
N GLN A 847 -6.65 11.68 -34.12
CA GLN A 847 -8.03 11.33 -33.78
C GLN A 847 -7.93 10.09 -32.89
N ALA A 848 -8.30 10.26 -31.63
CA ALA A 848 -8.33 9.15 -30.69
C ALA A 848 -9.42 8.14 -31.07
N ALA A 849 -9.22 7.42 -32.16
CA ALA A 849 -9.60 6.03 -32.18
C ALA A 849 -8.56 5.32 -31.29
N ILE A 850 -8.80 5.27 -29.97
CA ILE A 850 -8.29 4.16 -29.17
C ILE A 850 -9.10 2.98 -29.69
N SER A 851 -8.66 2.49 -30.87
CA SER A 851 -9.27 1.34 -31.54
C SER A 851 -9.13 0.17 -30.57
N GLU A 852 -10.19 -0.57 -30.40
CA GLU A 852 -10.20 -1.87 -29.72
C GLU A 852 -9.38 -2.94 -30.50
N GLU A 853 -8.50 -2.54 -31.46
CA GLU A 853 -7.65 -3.44 -32.21
C GLU A 853 -6.52 -4.05 -31.37
#